data_c9812b803569702ef65f23d773b10fa3
#
_entry.id   c9812b803569702ef65f23d773b10fa3
#
_cell.length_a   1.000
_cell.length_b   1.000
_cell.length_c   1.000
_cell.angle_alpha   90.00
_cell.angle_beta   90.00
_cell.angle_gamma   90.00
#
_symmetry.space_group_name_H-M   'P 1'
#
loop_
_entity.id
_entity.type
_entity.pdbx_description
1 polymer ?
#
loop_
_entity_poly.entity_id
_entity_poly.type
_entity_poly.pdbx_seq_one_letter_code
_entity_poly.pdbx_strand_id
1 'polypeptide(L)'
;MEIDTTPELVSNVYLKLKENIAKFRNVVDRPLTLTEKILAGHFNEINEKNFSGGKDYVFLKPDRVALQDVTGQMVMLQFMQAELNQTSIPTTVHCDHLIRAEVQGDVDMKVSLDENSEVFKFLQSACAKYGCGFWKPGAGIIHQVVLENYAFPGGLMIGTDSHTPNAGGLGMIAIGVGGLDAAETMAGMPWELLYPKRVGVKLTGKLDGWTAPKDIILKVAEELTVSGGTNAIVEYFGPGTKSISCTGKATITNMGAEIGATCSIFPYDERMETYLKYTNRKEIAELANQNKELLVADPEVESNPEKFFDKIIEINLSTLEPHIVGPHTPDLARSISELADDVTSNDYVDPISVALIGSCTNSSYEDMSRAASLAEQAKSKGIKSKIPLLVTPGSEQIRGTIERDGQMDSLKEIGATVLANACGPCIGQWNRPELEKNEKNSIVTTFNRNFPGRNDGQRTTLNFIGSPEMIIALALGGKLSFNPMKDDLIAADGTKFKLQPPSIAPEVPKEGFKIPDGIFVAPPPDSTNIEVVIDSNSKRLQRLEPFTKWNGDDFVELPIMVKAKGKCTTDHISPAGAWLSLRGHLDNLSDNMLLGAVNAFNDQVGNGKNILNNEIEPFSKIARQYKQQGLNWIIIGDNNYGEGSSREHAAMTPRYLGCVAVITKSLARIHETNLKKQGVLALTFHEPNDYEKILEDDKISLINLDDLEPQKQVTCIITHNDGNKEEILLNHSYNESQIQWFKHGSALNVLRNKK
;
A
#
# COMPACT_ATOMS: atom_id res chain seq x y z
N MET A 1 -22.09 16.86 -2.37
CA MET A 1 -20.95 16.13 -3.00
C MET A 1 -21.56 14.87 -3.61
N GLU A 2 -21.40 14.67 -4.90
CA GLU A 2 -21.96 13.49 -5.59
C GLU A 2 -20.88 12.42 -5.62
N ILE A 3 -21.07 11.38 -4.79
CA ILE A 3 -20.13 10.26 -4.60
C ILE A 3 -20.63 9.05 -5.36
N ASP A 4 -19.74 8.33 -6.02
CA ASP A 4 -20.05 7.17 -6.88
C ASP A 4 -20.37 5.87 -6.13
N THR A 5 -20.18 5.81 -4.81
CA THR A 5 -20.67 4.69 -3.97
C THR A 5 -22.13 4.93 -3.64
N THR A 6 -22.99 4.61 -4.59
CA THR A 6 -24.45 4.80 -4.49
C THR A 6 -25.14 3.58 -3.88
N PRO A 7 -26.36 3.74 -3.32
CA PRO A 7 -27.16 2.61 -2.88
C PRO A 7 -27.42 1.58 -3.98
N GLU A 8 -27.56 2.01 -5.24
CA GLU A 8 -27.71 1.12 -6.38
C GLU A 8 -26.47 0.25 -6.61
N LEU A 9 -25.27 0.84 -6.58
CA LEU A 9 -24.02 0.10 -6.68
C LEU A 9 -23.94 -0.95 -5.58
N VAL A 10 -24.17 -0.57 -4.33
CA VAL A 10 -24.08 -1.48 -3.17
C VAL A 10 -25.13 -2.60 -3.26
N SER A 11 -26.37 -2.29 -3.68
CA SER A 11 -27.42 -3.29 -3.89
C SER A 11 -27.01 -4.32 -4.94
N ASN A 12 -26.41 -3.87 -6.05
CA ASN A 12 -25.92 -4.76 -7.10
C ASN A 12 -24.76 -5.66 -6.61
N VAL A 13 -23.88 -5.13 -5.76
CA VAL A 13 -22.83 -5.93 -5.12
C VAL A 13 -23.45 -7.02 -4.24
N TYR A 14 -24.43 -6.68 -3.40
CA TYR A 14 -25.06 -7.67 -2.52
C TYR A 14 -25.84 -8.75 -3.29
N LEU A 15 -26.46 -8.42 -4.41
CA LEU A 15 -27.08 -9.42 -5.29
C LEU A 15 -26.04 -10.41 -5.82
N LYS A 16 -24.90 -9.93 -6.32
CA LYS A 16 -23.79 -10.77 -6.78
C LYS A 16 -23.19 -11.61 -5.66
N LEU A 17 -22.99 -11.02 -4.48
CA LEU A 17 -22.53 -11.75 -3.28
C LEU A 17 -23.45 -12.92 -3.00
N LYS A 18 -24.76 -12.70 -2.93
CA LYS A 18 -25.76 -13.75 -2.65
C LYS A 18 -25.70 -14.90 -3.66
N GLU A 19 -25.65 -14.58 -4.95
CA GLU A 19 -25.58 -15.57 -6.02
C GLU A 19 -24.28 -16.37 -6.00
N ASN A 20 -23.15 -15.68 -5.89
CA ASN A 20 -21.83 -16.30 -5.97
C ASN A 20 -21.50 -17.09 -4.70
N ILE A 21 -21.88 -16.61 -3.52
CA ILE A 21 -21.75 -17.37 -2.26
C ILE A 21 -22.54 -18.68 -2.34
N ALA A 22 -23.76 -18.66 -2.89
CA ALA A 22 -24.55 -19.89 -3.06
C ALA A 22 -23.84 -20.90 -3.99
N LYS A 23 -23.28 -20.41 -5.11
CA LYS A 23 -22.49 -21.26 -6.02
C LYS A 23 -21.24 -21.80 -5.35
N PHE A 24 -20.50 -20.96 -4.62
CA PHE A 24 -19.28 -21.35 -3.94
C PHE A 24 -19.51 -22.36 -2.82
N ARG A 25 -20.64 -22.25 -2.09
CA ARG A 25 -21.03 -23.26 -1.08
C ARG A 25 -21.22 -24.63 -1.69
N ASN A 26 -21.79 -24.74 -2.89
CA ASN A 26 -21.96 -26.01 -3.58
C ASN A 26 -20.63 -26.65 -3.98
N VAL A 27 -19.59 -25.84 -4.19
CA VAL A 27 -18.23 -26.32 -4.53
C VAL A 27 -17.47 -26.80 -3.30
N VAL A 28 -17.54 -26.06 -2.19
CA VAL A 28 -16.72 -26.35 -0.99
C VAL A 28 -17.44 -27.20 0.07
N ASP A 29 -18.76 -27.27 0.01
CA ASP A 29 -19.66 -28.06 0.87
C ASP A 29 -19.36 -27.92 2.39
N ARG A 30 -19.20 -26.68 2.84
CA ARG A 30 -18.94 -26.35 4.26
C ARG A 30 -19.34 -24.90 4.59
N PRO A 31 -19.43 -24.57 5.91
CA PRO A 31 -19.56 -23.20 6.37
C PRO A 31 -18.39 -22.32 5.89
N LEU A 32 -18.64 -21.00 5.73
CA LEU A 32 -17.72 -20.04 5.16
C LEU A 32 -17.33 -18.96 6.19
N THR A 33 -16.07 -18.59 6.20
CA THR A 33 -15.58 -17.39 6.89
C THR A 33 -16.11 -16.13 6.20
N LEU A 34 -16.06 -14.98 6.84
CA LEU A 34 -16.43 -13.70 6.22
C LEU A 34 -15.54 -13.42 5.00
N THR A 35 -14.25 -13.64 5.14
CA THR A 35 -13.25 -13.51 4.06
C THR A 35 -13.67 -14.33 2.83
N GLU A 36 -14.04 -15.59 3.02
CA GLU A 36 -14.45 -16.47 1.92
C GLU A 36 -15.74 -16.00 1.25
N LYS A 37 -16.70 -15.52 2.02
CA LYS A 37 -17.97 -14.98 1.47
C LYS A 37 -17.71 -13.79 0.55
N ILE A 38 -16.90 -12.82 1.01
CA ILE A 38 -16.63 -11.62 0.23
C ILE A 38 -15.80 -11.95 -1.02
N LEU A 39 -14.72 -12.73 -0.88
CA LEU A 39 -13.90 -13.12 -2.03
C LEU A 39 -14.72 -13.89 -3.07
N ALA A 40 -15.50 -14.90 -2.63
CA ALA A 40 -16.35 -15.70 -3.51
C ALA A 40 -17.37 -14.82 -4.26
N GLY A 41 -17.93 -13.81 -3.58
CA GLY A 41 -18.86 -12.86 -4.17
C GLY A 41 -18.26 -12.06 -5.33
N HIS A 42 -16.96 -11.89 -5.35
CA HIS A 42 -16.22 -11.12 -6.36
C HIS A 42 -15.44 -11.97 -7.35
N PHE A 43 -15.55 -13.30 -7.31
CA PHE A 43 -14.90 -14.15 -8.33
C PHE A 43 -15.43 -13.80 -9.73
N ASN A 44 -14.48 -13.69 -10.66
CA ASN A 44 -14.81 -13.57 -12.08
C ASN A 44 -15.54 -14.83 -12.58
N GLU A 45 -15.05 -15.99 -12.14
CA GLU A 45 -15.63 -17.31 -12.43
C GLU A 45 -15.45 -18.24 -11.23
N ILE A 46 -16.46 -19.04 -10.93
CA ILE A 46 -16.41 -20.06 -9.88
C ILE A 46 -16.30 -21.41 -10.59
N ASN A 47 -15.09 -21.94 -10.69
CA ASN A 47 -14.81 -23.24 -11.28
C ASN A 47 -14.66 -24.29 -10.17
N GLU A 48 -14.86 -25.58 -10.50
CA GLU A 48 -14.70 -26.73 -9.59
C GLU A 48 -13.22 -26.98 -9.18
N LYS A 49 -12.47 -25.94 -8.81
CA LYS A 49 -11.09 -26.05 -8.36
C LYS A 49 -11.00 -26.05 -6.83
N ASN A 50 -10.02 -26.75 -6.30
CA ASN A 50 -9.66 -26.63 -4.89
C ASN A 50 -9.13 -25.21 -4.63
N PHE A 51 -9.70 -24.52 -3.63
CA PHE A 51 -9.28 -23.19 -3.20
C PHE A 51 -8.35 -23.35 -1.98
N SER A 52 -7.07 -23.62 -2.23
CA SER A 52 -6.08 -23.80 -1.17
C SER A 52 -5.33 -22.50 -0.91
N GLY A 53 -5.39 -22.02 0.33
CA GLY A 53 -4.71 -20.79 0.75
C GLY A 53 -3.20 -20.83 0.50
N GLY A 54 -2.67 -19.80 -0.15
CA GLY A 54 -1.25 -19.68 -0.47
C GLY A 54 -0.76 -20.56 -1.63
N LYS A 55 -1.66 -21.18 -2.39
CA LYS A 55 -1.31 -22.08 -3.52
C LYS A 55 -2.03 -21.75 -4.82
N ASP A 56 -3.34 -21.55 -4.76
CA ASP A 56 -4.17 -21.35 -5.94
C ASP A 56 -4.33 -19.86 -6.25
N TYR A 57 -4.53 -19.54 -7.53
CA TYR A 57 -4.84 -18.19 -7.98
C TYR A 57 -6.32 -18.05 -8.31
N VAL A 58 -6.88 -16.92 -7.96
CA VAL A 58 -8.26 -16.53 -8.27
C VAL A 58 -8.28 -15.20 -9.02
N PHE A 59 -9.26 -15.05 -9.90
CA PHE A 59 -9.52 -13.83 -10.64
C PHE A 59 -10.72 -13.12 -10.04
N LEU A 60 -10.55 -11.87 -9.64
CA LEU A 60 -11.53 -11.07 -8.94
C LEU A 60 -11.98 -9.88 -9.78
N LYS A 61 -13.20 -9.40 -9.52
CA LYS A 61 -13.74 -8.14 -10.04
C LYS A 61 -13.94 -7.17 -8.88
N PRO A 62 -12.95 -6.31 -8.59
CA PRO A 62 -13.12 -5.28 -7.59
C PRO A 62 -14.26 -4.31 -7.94
N ASP A 63 -14.90 -3.73 -6.91
CA ASP A 63 -15.96 -2.75 -7.08
C ASP A 63 -15.42 -1.35 -7.36
N ARG A 64 -14.18 -1.07 -6.94
CA ARG A 64 -13.54 0.23 -7.15
C ARG A 64 -12.02 0.19 -7.05
N VAL A 65 -11.39 1.28 -7.55
CA VAL A 65 -9.95 1.58 -7.41
C VAL A 65 -9.75 2.91 -6.70
N ALA A 66 -8.81 2.97 -5.76
CA ALA A 66 -8.36 4.20 -5.12
C ALA A 66 -6.85 4.43 -5.39
N LEU A 67 -6.51 5.60 -5.92
CA LEU A 67 -5.14 5.97 -6.29
C LEU A 67 -4.65 7.12 -5.40
N GLN A 68 -3.41 7.04 -4.90
CA GLN A 68 -2.74 8.19 -4.31
C GLN A 68 -1.89 8.93 -5.36
N ASP A 69 -1.51 10.17 -5.12
CA ASP A 69 -0.94 11.07 -6.12
C ASP A 69 0.48 10.75 -6.61
N VAL A 70 1.28 9.98 -5.85
CA VAL A 70 2.64 9.60 -6.30
C VAL A 70 2.59 8.44 -7.29
N THR A 71 1.92 7.34 -6.92
CA THR A 71 1.81 6.14 -7.78
C THR A 71 0.75 6.31 -8.85
N GLY A 72 -0.31 7.07 -8.57
CA GLY A 72 -1.39 7.38 -9.49
C GLY A 72 -0.94 8.05 -10.79
N GLN A 73 0.19 8.77 -10.79
CA GLN A 73 0.77 9.33 -12.01
C GLN A 73 1.04 8.25 -13.04
N MET A 74 1.80 7.21 -12.67
CA MET A 74 2.13 6.13 -13.60
C MET A 74 0.90 5.27 -13.93
N VAL A 75 -0.01 5.07 -12.99
CA VAL A 75 -1.28 4.35 -13.25
C VAL A 75 -2.09 5.03 -14.34
N MET A 76 -2.28 6.35 -14.24
CA MET A 76 -3.03 7.11 -15.25
C MET A 76 -2.31 7.11 -16.60
N LEU A 77 -0.97 7.26 -16.62
CA LEU A 77 -0.18 7.18 -17.85
C LEU A 77 -0.27 5.80 -18.52
N GLN A 78 -0.26 4.71 -17.74
CA GLN A 78 -0.46 3.36 -18.25
C GLN A 78 -1.90 3.14 -18.73
N PHE A 79 -2.91 3.62 -17.99
CA PHE A 79 -4.30 3.54 -18.41
C PHE A 79 -4.54 4.25 -19.74
N MET A 80 -3.87 5.37 -19.99
CA MET A 80 -3.93 6.10 -21.28
C MET A 80 -3.48 5.24 -22.45
N GLN A 81 -2.55 4.28 -22.26
CA GLN A 81 -2.10 3.37 -23.32
C GLN A 81 -3.21 2.40 -23.81
N ALA A 82 -4.20 2.13 -22.96
CA ALA A 82 -5.34 1.29 -23.33
C ALA A 82 -6.32 2.00 -24.28
N GLU A 83 -6.19 3.32 -24.49
CA GLU A 83 -7.04 4.17 -25.34
C GLU A 83 -8.54 4.04 -25.05
N LEU A 84 -8.90 3.72 -23.81
CA LEU A 84 -10.29 3.67 -23.38
C LEU A 84 -10.82 5.09 -23.15
N ASN A 85 -12.12 5.27 -23.38
CA ASN A 85 -12.77 6.57 -23.18
C ASN A 85 -12.98 6.88 -21.69
N GLN A 86 -13.25 5.84 -20.88
CA GLN A 86 -13.54 5.95 -19.44
C GLN A 86 -13.03 4.71 -18.72
N THR A 87 -12.87 4.81 -17.41
CA THR A 87 -12.61 3.66 -16.55
C THR A 87 -13.85 2.73 -16.52
N SER A 88 -13.60 1.42 -16.45
CA SER A 88 -14.66 0.40 -16.41
C SER A 88 -15.29 0.23 -15.04
N ILE A 89 -14.64 0.73 -14.00
CA ILE A 89 -15.13 0.70 -12.61
C ILE A 89 -14.87 2.04 -11.92
N PRO A 90 -15.64 2.37 -10.88
CA PRO A 90 -15.44 3.58 -10.08
C PRO A 90 -14.00 3.74 -9.63
N THR A 91 -13.41 4.89 -9.93
CA THR A 91 -11.99 5.19 -9.62
C THR A 91 -11.86 6.58 -9.05
N THR A 92 -11.02 6.74 -8.03
CA THR A 92 -10.72 8.03 -7.41
C THR A 92 -9.23 8.25 -7.25
N VAL A 93 -8.80 9.51 -7.40
CA VAL A 93 -7.43 9.96 -7.14
C VAL A 93 -7.41 10.91 -5.95
N HIS A 94 -6.49 10.70 -5.02
CA HIS A 94 -6.36 11.44 -3.76
C HIS A 94 -4.98 12.05 -3.66
N CYS A 95 -4.91 13.37 -3.38
CA CYS A 95 -3.66 14.11 -3.31
C CYS A 95 -3.23 14.33 -1.86
N ASP A 96 -2.50 13.37 -1.28
CA ASP A 96 -2.09 13.38 0.13
C ASP A 96 -0.62 13.01 0.38
N HIS A 97 0.12 12.54 -0.62
CA HIS A 97 1.50 12.09 -0.46
C HIS A 97 2.53 13.14 -0.87
N LEU A 98 2.18 14.11 -1.72
CA LEU A 98 3.09 15.17 -2.20
C LEU A 98 3.01 16.44 -1.36
N ILE A 99 2.52 16.38 -0.13
CA ILE A 99 2.36 17.51 0.78
C ILE A 99 3.41 17.42 1.87
N ARG A 100 4.20 18.50 2.03
CA ARG A 100 5.19 18.65 3.09
C ARG A 100 4.53 18.90 4.45
N ALA A 101 5.27 18.65 5.51
CA ALA A 101 4.91 18.99 6.88
C ALA A 101 6.15 19.46 7.65
N GLU A 102 6.51 20.73 7.47
CA GLU A 102 7.73 21.32 8.04
C GLU A 102 7.43 22.41 9.06
N VAL A 103 6.45 23.29 8.76
CA VAL A 103 6.17 24.49 9.57
C VAL A 103 4.77 24.42 10.18
N GLN A 104 3.74 24.50 9.34
CA GLN A 104 2.33 24.34 9.70
C GLN A 104 1.48 24.18 8.42
N GLY A 105 0.26 23.66 8.57
CA GLY A 105 -0.58 23.21 7.47
C GLY A 105 -0.74 24.19 6.32
N ASP A 106 -1.08 25.44 6.58
CA ASP A 106 -1.35 26.43 5.52
C ASP A 106 -0.08 26.84 4.75
N VAL A 107 1.06 26.95 5.44
CA VAL A 107 2.35 27.31 4.84
C VAL A 107 2.85 26.16 3.98
N ASP A 108 2.88 24.97 4.54
CA ASP A 108 3.36 23.75 3.86
C ASP A 108 2.48 23.40 2.66
N MET A 109 1.16 23.61 2.77
CA MET A 109 0.23 23.41 1.67
C MET A 109 0.54 24.33 0.49
N LYS A 110 0.78 25.64 0.74
CA LYS A 110 1.10 26.58 -0.32
C LYS A 110 2.37 26.19 -1.08
N VAL A 111 3.43 25.82 -0.36
CA VAL A 111 4.69 25.36 -0.96
C VAL A 111 4.46 24.11 -1.80
N SER A 112 3.72 23.14 -1.25
CA SER A 112 3.44 21.87 -1.94
C SER A 112 2.61 22.04 -3.21
N LEU A 113 1.65 22.97 -3.21
CA LEU A 113 0.87 23.31 -4.40
C LEU A 113 1.72 23.91 -5.50
N ASP A 114 2.66 24.79 -5.17
CA ASP A 114 3.58 25.39 -6.15
C ASP A 114 4.54 24.34 -6.72
N GLU A 115 5.19 23.55 -5.87
CA GLU A 115 6.18 22.54 -6.28
C GLU A 115 5.60 21.39 -7.11
N ASN A 116 4.36 20.98 -6.81
CA ASN A 116 3.71 19.84 -7.46
C ASN A 116 2.57 20.25 -8.40
N SER A 117 2.48 21.54 -8.77
CA SER A 117 1.43 22.10 -9.64
C SER A 117 1.24 21.31 -10.93
N GLU A 118 2.33 20.89 -11.57
CA GLU A 118 2.31 20.09 -12.80
C GLU A 118 1.61 18.74 -12.60
N VAL A 119 1.96 18.03 -11.53
CA VAL A 119 1.39 16.73 -11.22
C VAL A 119 -0.09 16.82 -10.88
N PHE A 120 -0.47 17.81 -10.06
CA PHE A 120 -1.87 18.00 -9.70
C PHE A 120 -2.75 18.38 -10.90
N LYS A 121 -2.24 19.23 -11.82
CA LYS A 121 -2.94 19.56 -13.07
C LYS A 121 -3.09 18.35 -13.99
N PHE A 122 -2.03 17.53 -14.12
CA PHE A 122 -2.08 16.28 -14.87
C PHE A 122 -3.15 15.34 -14.29
N LEU A 123 -3.09 15.04 -13.00
CA LEU A 123 -4.03 14.12 -12.35
C LEU A 123 -5.47 14.63 -12.44
N GLN A 124 -5.72 15.90 -12.22
CA GLN A 124 -7.05 16.49 -12.32
C GLN A 124 -7.60 16.39 -13.75
N SER A 125 -6.79 16.74 -14.76
CA SER A 125 -7.22 16.66 -16.16
C SER A 125 -7.43 15.22 -16.63
N ALA A 126 -6.60 14.29 -16.18
CA ALA A 126 -6.75 12.86 -16.46
C ALA A 126 -8.01 12.29 -15.79
N CYS A 127 -8.28 12.66 -14.54
CA CYS A 127 -9.53 12.29 -13.86
C CYS A 127 -10.76 12.79 -14.62
N ALA A 128 -10.76 14.05 -15.01
CA ALA A 128 -11.85 14.64 -15.79
C ALA A 128 -12.03 13.95 -17.14
N LYS A 129 -10.94 13.56 -17.82
CA LYS A 129 -10.99 12.87 -19.12
C LYS A 129 -11.55 11.46 -19.01
N TYR A 130 -11.14 10.71 -17.98
CA TYR A 130 -11.42 9.28 -17.88
C TYR A 130 -12.53 8.91 -16.90
N GLY A 131 -13.28 9.88 -16.39
CA GLY A 131 -14.42 9.64 -15.53
C GLY A 131 -14.07 9.27 -14.08
N CYS A 132 -12.90 9.73 -13.58
CA CYS A 132 -12.46 9.49 -12.21
C CYS A 132 -12.82 10.67 -11.29
N GLY A 133 -13.12 10.38 -10.03
CA GLY A 133 -13.24 11.40 -8.99
C GLY A 133 -11.85 11.92 -8.58
N PHE A 134 -11.73 13.23 -8.32
CA PHE A 134 -10.47 13.87 -7.92
C PHE A 134 -10.59 14.58 -6.57
N TRP A 135 -9.85 14.10 -5.58
CA TRP A 135 -9.72 14.73 -4.27
C TRP A 135 -8.49 15.62 -4.27
N LYS A 136 -8.74 16.92 -4.09
CA LYS A 136 -7.70 17.96 -4.15
C LYS A 136 -6.67 17.83 -3.02
N PRO A 137 -5.47 18.39 -3.18
CA PRO A 137 -4.51 18.53 -2.08
C PRO A 137 -5.17 19.20 -0.86
N GLY A 138 -4.96 18.66 0.33
CA GLY A 138 -5.57 19.13 1.58
C GLY A 138 -6.97 18.56 1.89
N ALA A 139 -7.56 17.80 0.98
CA ALA A 139 -8.85 17.15 1.25
C ALA A 139 -8.77 16.13 2.40
N GLY A 140 -7.65 15.45 2.52
CA GLY A 140 -7.39 14.48 3.58
C GLY A 140 -6.52 13.34 3.12
N ILE A 141 -6.13 12.51 4.07
CA ILE A 141 -5.39 11.28 3.86
C ILE A 141 -6.32 10.28 3.16
N ILE A 142 -5.86 9.68 2.05
CA ILE A 142 -6.65 8.80 1.19
C ILE A 142 -7.53 7.81 1.97
N HIS A 143 -6.97 7.13 2.99
CA HIS A 143 -7.69 6.06 3.71
C HIS A 143 -8.79 6.60 4.61
N GLN A 144 -8.64 7.81 5.15
CA GLN A 144 -9.70 8.50 5.90
C GLN A 144 -10.82 8.94 4.95
N VAL A 145 -10.47 9.56 3.82
CA VAL A 145 -11.44 9.98 2.81
C VAL A 145 -12.20 8.79 2.24
N VAL A 146 -11.52 7.65 2.00
CA VAL A 146 -12.15 6.40 1.54
C VAL A 146 -13.11 5.86 2.59
N LEU A 147 -12.71 5.82 3.86
CA LEU A 147 -13.57 5.33 4.94
C LEU A 147 -14.83 6.20 5.10
N GLU A 148 -14.67 7.53 4.99
CA GLU A 148 -15.75 8.51 5.13
C GLU A 148 -16.77 8.47 3.99
N ASN A 149 -16.35 8.12 2.75
CA ASN A 149 -17.17 8.33 1.57
C ASN A 149 -17.42 7.08 0.74
N TYR A 150 -16.52 6.10 0.72
CA TYR A 150 -16.53 5.03 -0.29
C TYR A 150 -16.63 3.62 0.27
N ALA A 151 -16.01 3.33 1.41
CA ALA A 151 -16.02 2.00 1.99
C ALA A 151 -17.43 1.59 2.43
N PHE A 152 -17.78 0.33 2.20
CA PHE A 152 -19.05 -0.27 2.64
C PHE A 152 -18.85 -1.76 2.96
N PRO A 153 -19.66 -2.34 3.88
CA PRO A 153 -19.53 -3.73 4.24
C PRO A 153 -19.73 -4.67 3.05
N GLY A 154 -18.86 -5.67 2.92
CA GLY A 154 -18.97 -6.69 1.87
C GLY A 154 -18.42 -6.28 0.50
N GLY A 155 -17.92 -5.06 0.32
CA GLY A 155 -17.27 -4.64 -0.92
C GLY A 155 -15.84 -5.19 -1.08
N LEU A 156 -15.31 -5.09 -2.29
CA LEU A 156 -13.91 -5.37 -2.64
C LEU A 156 -13.29 -4.16 -3.33
N MET A 157 -12.21 -3.65 -2.77
CA MET A 157 -11.45 -2.52 -3.32
C MET A 157 -9.98 -2.86 -3.49
N ILE A 158 -9.36 -2.33 -4.54
CA ILE A 158 -7.90 -2.27 -4.63
C ILE A 158 -7.43 -0.82 -4.62
N GLY A 159 -6.21 -0.58 -4.14
CA GLY A 159 -5.64 0.76 -4.10
C GLY A 159 -4.13 0.75 -4.22
N THR A 160 -3.56 1.86 -4.70
CA THR A 160 -2.12 1.97 -4.92
C THR A 160 -1.34 2.40 -3.67
N ASP A 161 -1.92 2.22 -2.51
CA ASP A 161 -1.26 2.42 -1.22
C ASP A 161 -1.33 1.15 -0.36
N SER A 162 -0.27 0.88 0.40
CA SER A 162 -0.15 -0.31 1.25
C SER A 162 -1.15 -0.33 2.41
N HIS A 163 -1.68 0.83 2.84
CA HIS A 163 -2.67 0.94 3.92
C HIS A 163 -4.13 0.98 3.43
N THR A 164 -4.36 0.63 2.16
CA THR A 164 -5.72 0.39 1.61
C THR A 164 -6.56 -0.52 2.52
N PRO A 165 -6.01 -1.55 3.22
CA PRO A 165 -6.72 -2.37 4.20
C PRO A 165 -7.45 -1.63 5.33
N ASN A 166 -7.21 -0.33 5.52
CA ASN A 166 -7.97 0.52 6.45
C ASN A 166 -9.48 0.38 6.32
N ALA A 167 -9.99 0.21 5.09
CA ALA A 167 -11.42 0.04 4.81
C ALA A 167 -12.00 -1.27 5.39
N GLY A 168 -11.17 -2.22 5.80
CA GLY A 168 -11.57 -3.43 6.51
C GLY A 168 -12.22 -3.14 7.87
N GLY A 169 -11.97 -1.96 8.44
CA GLY A 169 -12.65 -1.45 9.62
C GLY A 169 -14.15 -1.20 9.41
N LEU A 170 -14.58 -1.05 8.16
CA LEU A 170 -15.98 -0.97 7.75
C LEU A 170 -16.45 -2.25 6.99
N GLY A 171 -15.77 -3.38 7.20
CA GLY A 171 -16.15 -4.67 6.65
C GLY A 171 -15.96 -4.82 5.14
N MET A 172 -15.04 -4.08 4.54
CA MET A 172 -14.68 -4.15 3.13
C MET A 172 -13.32 -4.87 2.96
N ILE A 173 -13.22 -5.85 2.08
CA ILE A 173 -11.90 -6.35 1.67
C ILE A 173 -11.24 -5.27 0.80
N ALA A 174 -10.11 -4.76 1.26
CA ALA A 174 -9.39 -3.69 0.58
C ALA A 174 -7.89 -4.03 0.56
N ILE A 175 -7.29 -4.01 -0.63
CA ILE A 175 -5.95 -4.57 -0.83
C ILE A 175 -5.06 -3.56 -1.55
N GLY A 176 -3.84 -3.36 -0.99
CA GLY A 176 -2.79 -2.58 -1.62
C GLY A 176 -2.17 -3.34 -2.81
N VAL A 177 -2.12 -2.70 -3.98
CA VAL A 177 -1.62 -3.29 -5.23
C VAL A 177 -0.58 -2.43 -5.93
N GLY A 178 0.11 -3.00 -6.91
CA GLY A 178 0.99 -2.26 -7.82
C GLY A 178 0.21 -1.38 -8.81
N GLY A 179 0.87 -0.38 -9.39
CA GLY A 179 0.24 0.55 -10.32
C GLY A 179 -0.37 -0.12 -11.54
N LEU A 180 0.29 -1.14 -12.09
CA LEU A 180 -0.21 -1.85 -13.25
C LEU A 180 -1.48 -2.66 -12.96
N ASP A 181 -1.57 -3.32 -11.79
CA ASP A 181 -2.79 -4.03 -11.37
C ASP A 181 -3.98 -3.06 -11.29
N ALA A 182 -3.75 -1.85 -10.77
CA ALA A 182 -4.76 -0.81 -10.73
C ALA A 182 -5.18 -0.36 -12.14
N ALA A 183 -4.22 -0.09 -13.04
CA ALA A 183 -4.50 0.34 -14.42
C ALA A 183 -5.30 -0.71 -15.21
N GLU A 184 -4.94 -1.99 -15.09
CA GLU A 184 -5.65 -3.09 -15.74
C GLU A 184 -7.07 -3.27 -15.20
N THR A 185 -7.24 -3.16 -13.88
CA THR A 185 -8.56 -3.23 -13.24
C THR A 185 -9.44 -2.04 -13.66
N MET A 186 -8.88 -0.83 -13.71
CA MET A 186 -9.56 0.35 -14.27
C MET A 186 -9.98 0.12 -15.72
N ALA A 187 -9.21 -0.63 -16.49
CA ALA A 187 -9.50 -1.00 -17.86
C ALA A 187 -10.49 -2.18 -18.00
N GLY A 188 -10.97 -2.75 -16.90
CA GLY A 188 -11.97 -3.81 -16.86
C GLY A 188 -11.41 -5.24 -16.88
N MET A 189 -10.10 -5.42 -16.72
CA MET A 189 -9.51 -6.75 -16.58
C MET A 189 -9.78 -7.32 -15.18
N PRO A 190 -10.06 -8.62 -15.07
CA PRO A 190 -10.09 -9.28 -13.78
C PRO A 190 -8.72 -9.19 -13.09
N TRP A 191 -8.73 -8.91 -11.80
CA TRP A 191 -7.51 -8.85 -10.99
C TRP A 191 -7.14 -10.23 -10.44
N GLU A 192 -5.88 -10.63 -10.60
CA GLU A 192 -5.35 -11.90 -10.13
C GLU A 192 -4.86 -11.82 -8.68
N LEU A 193 -5.37 -12.68 -7.81
CA LEU A 193 -4.96 -12.80 -6.41
C LEU A 193 -4.55 -14.23 -6.10
N LEU A 194 -3.39 -14.41 -5.42
CA LEU A 194 -3.10 -15.68 -4.76
C LEU A 194 -4.11 -15.89 -3.63
N TYR A 195 -4.92 -16.94 -3.70
CA TYR A 195 -5.98 -17.19 -2.72
C TYR A 195 -5.39 -17.18 -1.30
N PRO A 196 -5.85 -16.29 -0.41
CA PRO A 196 -5.15 -16.04 0.84
C PRO A 196 -5.35 -17.16 1.86
N LYS A 197 -4.36 -17.37 2.70
CA LYS A 197 -4.53 -18.04 3.99
C LYS A 197 -5.43 -17.19 4.87
N ARG A 198 -5.97 -17.76 5.94
CA ARG A 198 -6.84 -17.06 6.89
C ARG A 198 -6.24 -17.14 8.28
N VAL A 199 -6.00 -15.98 8.87
CA VAL A 199 -5.59 -15.85 10.27
C VAL A 199 -6.78 -15.32 11.05
N GLY A 200 -7.24 -16.06 12.04
CA GLY A 200 -8.33 -15.65 12.93
C GLY A 200 -7.79 -14.94 14.16
N VAL A 201 -8.29 -13.75 14.47
CA VAL A 201 -8.00 -13.05 15.73
C VAL A 201 -9.28 -12.97 16.57
N LYS A 202 -9.34 -13.78 17.64
CA LYS A 202 -10.47 -13.82 18.55
C LYS A 202 -10.31 -12.78 19.65
N LEU A 203 -11.24 -11.85 19.72
CA LEU A 203 -11.27 -10.80 20.73
C LEU A 203 -12.33 -11.10 21.77
N THR A 204 -11.94 -11.07 23.05
CA THR A 204 -12.83 -11.23 24.20
C THR A 204 -12.71 -10.03 25.14
N GLY A 205 -13.65 -9.87 26.06
CA GLY A 205 -13.67 -8.71 26.96
C GLY A 205 -13.97 -7.39 26.26
N LYS A 206 -13.50 -6.28 26.83
CA LYS A 206 -13.66 -4.92 26.30
C LYS A 206 -12.46 -4.06 26.67
N LEU A 207 -12.15 -3.07 25.84
CA LEU A 207 -11.15 -2.04 26.15
C LEU A 207 -11.64 -1.18 27.31
N ASP A 208 -10.71 -0.77 28.20
CA ASP A 208 -10.99 0.09 29.32
C ASP A 208 -9.78 0.96 29.69
N GLY A 209 -10.03 2.13 30.26
CA GLY A 209 -9.01 3.02 30.80
C GLY A 209 -8.05 3.55 29.74
N TRP A 210 -6.78 3.21 29.88
CA TRP A 210 -5.69 3.68 29.02
C TRP A 210 -5.55 2.90 27.70
N THR A 211 -6.19 1.73 27.58
CA THR A 211 -6.08 0.93 26.35
C THR A 211 -6.91 1.48 25.21
N ALA A 212 -6.39 1.35 24.01
CA ALA A 212 -6.98 1.82 22.76
C ALA A 212 -7.03 0.72 21.70
N PRO A 213 -7.81 0.88 20.62
CA PRO A 213 -7.78 -0.03 19.48
C PRO A 213 -6.38 -0.25 18.90
N LYS A 214 -5.52 0.77 18.95
CA LYS A 214 -4.11 0.69 18.56
C LYS A 214 -3.36 -0.44 19.28
N ASP A 215 -3.58 -0.60 20.58
CA ASP A 215 -2.87 -1.60 21.39
C ASP A 215 -3.20 -3.03 20.95
N ILE A 216 -4.39 -3.26 20.38
CA ILE A 216 -4.77 -4.57 19.84
C ILE A 216 -3.86 -4.95 18.69
N ILE A 217 -3.69 -4.06 17.70
CA ILE A 217 -2.86 -4.37 16.53
C ILE A 217 -1.36 -4.40 16.87
N LEU A 218 -0.92 -3.61 17.87
CA LEU A 218 0.46 -3.69 18.35
C LEU A 218 0.71 -5.06 19.00
N LYS A 219 -0.26 -5.58 19.76
CA LYS A 219 -0.20 -6.95 20.32
C LYS A 219 -0.24 -8.02 19.22
N VAL A 220 -1.07 -7.86 18.20
CA VAL A 220 -1.09 -8.78 17.05
C VAL A 220 0.24 -8.75 16.29
N ALA A 221 0.88 -7.58 16.15
CA ALA A 221 2.19 -7.46 15.53
C ALA A 221 3.30 -8.15 16.33
N GLU A 222 3.24 -8.12 17.65
CA GLU A 222 4.13 -8.89 18.52
C GLU A 222 4.01 -10.40 18.25
N GLU A 223 2.79 -10.92 18.10
CA GLU A 223 2.51 -12.36 17.92
C GLU A 223 2.79 -12.87 16.49
N LEU A 224 2.56 -12.06 15.47
CA LEU A 224 2.72 -12.43 14.06
C LEU A 224 4.06 -11.99 13.48
N THR A 225 4.73 -11.01 14.08
CA THR A 225 5.87 -10.28 13.50
C THR A 225 5.52 -9.58 12.18
N VAL A 226 6.49 -8.93 11.54
CA VAL A 226 6.30 -8.21 10.27
C VAL A 226 6.01 -9.11 9.07
N SER A 227 6.09 -10.42 9.21
CA SER A 227 5.93 -11.37 8.09
C SER A 227 4.89 -12.46 8.32
N GLY A 228 4.36 -12.60 9.53
CA GLY A 228 3.46 -13.70 9.87
C GLY A 228 2.09 -13.67 9.20
N GLY A 229 1.69 -12.49 8.68
CA GLY A 229 0.48 -12.31 7.88
C GLY A 229 0.67 -12.47 6.37
N THR A 230 1.88 -12.80 5.91
CA THR A 230 2.19 -12.86 4.47
C THR A 230 1.28 -13.84 3.73
N ASN A 231 0.66 -13.35 2.65
CA ASN A 231 -0.35 -14.07 1.85
C ASN A 231 -1.56 -14.53 2.68
N ALA A 232 -1.91 -13.81 3.74
CA ALA A 232 -3.09 -14.10 4.55
C ALA A 232 -4.03 -12.89 4.63
N ILE A 233 -5.31 -13.15 4.87
CA ILE A 233 -6.28 -12.17 5.36
C ILE A 233 -6.51 -12.45 6.84
N VAL A 234 -6.41 -11.38 7.64
CA VAL A 234 -6.66 -11.43 9.09
C VAL A 234 -8.13 -11.11 9.34
N GLU A 235 -8.88 -12.08 9.83
CA GLU A 235 -10.30 -11.93 10.17
C GLU A 235 -10.47 -11.84 11.68
N TYR A 236 -11.03 -10.73 12.14
CA TYR A 236 -11.31 -10.49 13.56
C TYR A 236 -12.71 -11.02 13.92
N PHE A 237 -12.83 -11.72 15.04
CA PHE A 237 -14.10 -12.29 15.49
C PHE A 237 -14.20 -12.34 17.01
N GLY A 238 -15.33 -12.81 17.52
CA GLY A 238 -15.59 -12.92 18.94
C GLY A 238 -16.26 -11.69 19.56
N PRO A 239 -16.75 -11.78 20.80
CA PRO A 239 -17.62 -10.77 21.43
C PRO A 239 -16.91 -9.42 21.66
N GLY A 240 -15.58 -9.41 21.79
CA GLY A 240 -14.79 -8.19 21.97
C GLY A 240 -14.88 -7.22 20.80
N THR A 241 -15.12 -7.71 19.57
CA THR A 241 -15.23 -6.87 18.36
C THR A 241 -16.33 -5.82 18.47
N LYS A 242 -17.43 -6.13 19.17
CA LYS A 242 -18.58 -5.24 19.37
C LYS A 242 -18.28 -4.04 20.27
N SER A 243 -17.21 -4.11 21.07
CA SER A 243 -16.80 -3.01 21.95
C SER A 243 -15.93 -1.97 21.24
N ILE A 244 -15.49 -2.24 20.00
CA ILE A 244 -14.57 -1.40 19.24
C ILE A 244 -15.38 -0.57 18.23
N SER A 245 -15.12 0.73 18.17
CA SER A 245 -15.71 1.66 17.19
C SER A 245 -15.34 1.31 15.75
N CYS A 246 -16.06 1.84 14.77
CA CYS A 246 -15.72 1.67 13.37
C CYS A 246 -14.31 2.24 13.06
N THR A 247 -14.00 3.43 13.55
CA THR A 247 -12.69 4.06 13.37
C THR A 247 -11.58 3.31 14.11
N GLY A 248 -11.86 2.75 15.29
CA GLY A 248 -10.95 1.87 16.00
C GLY A 248 -10.65 0.56 15.25
N LYS A 249 -11.67 -0.04 14.62
CA LYS A 249 -11.48 -1.19 13.72
C LYS A 249 -10.63 -0.81 12.50
N ALA A 250 -10.82 0.40 11.94
CA ALA A 250 -10.03 0.91 10.84
C ALA A 250 -8.55 1.11 11.24
N THR A 251 -8.27 1.58 12.47
CA THR A 251 -6.90 1.63 13.02
C THR A 251 -6.24 0.24 13.01
N ILE A 252 -6.98 -0.79 13.46
CA ILE A 252 -6.48 -2.16 13.54
C ILE A 252 -6.19 -2.72 12.14
N THR A 253 -7.14 -2.59 11.22
CA THR A 253 -6.99 -3.11 9.85
C THR A 253 -5.95 -2.36 9.03
N ASN A 254 -5.77 -1.05 9.28
CA ASN A 254 -4.73 -0.23 8.68
C ASN A 254 -3.33 -0.81 8.95
N MET A 255 -3.02 -1.09 10.21
CA MET A 255 -1.73 -1.66 10.59
C MET A 255 -1.57 -3.15 10.26
N GLY A 256 -2.61 -3.82 9.79
CA GLY A 256 -2.49 -5.15 9.19
C GLY A 256 -1.47 -5.21 8.04
N ALA A 257 -1.22 -4.10 7.36
CA ALA A 257 -0.15 -4.00 6.36
C ALA A 257 1.25 -4.23 6.96
N GLU A 258 1.46 -3.86 8.22
CA GLU A 258 2.77 -3.96 8.88
C GLU A 258 3.13 -5.37 9.36
N ILE A 259 2.16 -6.25 9.45
CA ILE A 259 2.38 -7.69 9.69
C ILE A 259 2.44 -8.51 8.40
N GLY A 260 2.49 -7.85 7.25
CA GLY A 260 2.54 -8.47 5.93
C GLY A 260 1.20 -9.03 5.44
N ALA A 261 0.09 -8.74 6.12
CA ALA A 261 -1.23 -9.23 5.71
C ALA A 261 -1.67 -8.62 4.37
N THR A 262 -2.29 -9.45 3.53
CA THR A 262 -2.92 -9.02 2.28
C THR A 262 -4.08 -8.05 2.56
N CYS A 263 -4.87 -8.34 3.59
CA CYS A 263 -5.95 -7.50 4.12
C CYS A 263 -6.22 -7.88 5.57
N SER A 264 -6.98 -7.05 6.26
CA SER A 264 -7.57 -7.34 7.56
C SER A 264 -9.03 -6.92 7.54
N ILE A 265 -9.93 -7.64 8.24
CA ILE A 265 -11.37 -7.39 8.16
C ILE A 265 -12.10 -7.67 9.47
N PHE A 266 -13.15 -6.88 9.72
CA PHE A 266 -14.11 -7.09 10.79
C PHE A 266 -15.51 -7.43 10.23
N PRO A 267 -16.30 -8.25 10.93
CA PRO A 267 -17.69 -8.49 10.58
C PRO A 267 -18.55 -7.24 10.79
N TYR A 268 -19.59 -7.10 9.97
CA TYR A 268 -20.55 -5.99 10.06
C TYR A 268 -21.30 -5.99 11.40
N ASP A 269 -21.39 -4.82 12.03
CA ASP A 269 -22.07 -4.62 13.29
C ASP A 269 -22.73 -3.23 13.44
N GLU A 270 -23.34 -2.97 14.60
CA GLU A 270 -24.03 -1.72 14.93
C GLU A 270 -23.10 -0.50 14.97
N ARG A 271 -21.81 -0.69 15.23
CA ARG A 271 -20.83 0.41 15.22
C ARG A 271 -20.57 0.89 13.79
N MET A 272 -20.46 -0.04 12.84
CA MET A 272 -20.35 0.28 11.43
C MET A 272 -21.63 0.92 10.88
N GLU A 273 -22.81 0.43 11.30
CA GLU A 273 -24.09 1.05 10.99
C GLU A 273 -24.15 2.51 11.46
N THR A 274 -23.75 2.78 12.69
CA THR A 274 -23.68 4.13 13.26
C THR A 274 -22.77 5.03 12.43
N TYR A 275 -21.56 4.57 12.09
CA TYR A 275 -20.61 5.34 11.30
C TYR A 275 -21.16 5.68 9.90
N LEU A 276 -21.77 4.71 9.20
CA LEU A 276 -22.42 4.93 7.91
C LEU A 276 -23.52 6.00 8.00
N LYS A 277 -24.36 5.96 9.02
CA LYS A 277 -25.43 6.96 9.23
C LYS A 277 -24.86 8.37 9.44
N TYR A 278 -23.82 8.51 10.23
CA TYR A 278 -23.20 9.81 10.53
C TYR A 278 -22.34 10.36 9.38
N THR A 279 -21.90 9.49 8.46
CA THR A 279 -21.19 9.89 7.21
C THR A 279 -22.15 9.99 6.01
N ASN A 280 -23.44 10.29 6.24
CA ASN A 280 -24.49 10.49 5.23
C ASN A 280 -24.74 9.29 4.30
N ARG A 281 -24.52 8.07 4.78
CA ARG A 281 -24.72 6.81 4.04
C ARG A 281 -25.78 5.92 4.69
N LYS A 282 -26.87 6.56 5.14
CA LYS A 282 -27.98 5.87 5.83
C LYS A 282 -28.59 4.75 5.00
N GLU A 283 -28.82 4.99 3.70
CA GLU A 283 -29.40 3.98 2.81
C GLU A 283 -28.47 2.77 2.63
N ILE A 284 -27.16 2.98 2.61
CA ILE A 284 -26.16 1.90 2.61
C ILE A 284 -26.22 1.10 3.92
N ALA A 285 -26.37 1.77 5.06
CA ALA A 285 -26.55 1.08 6.35
C ALA A 285 -27.82 0.22 6.37
N GLU A 286 -28.91 0.71 5.79
CA GLU A 286 -30.18 -0.03 5.67
C GLU A 286 -30.04 -1.27 4.76
N LEU A 287 -29.33 -1.14 3.63
CA LEU A 287 -29.01 -2.26 2.75
C LEU A 287 -28.12 -3.30 3.44
N ALA A 288 -27.11 -2.86 4.21
CA ALA A 288 -26.25 -3.75 4.98
C ALA A 288 -27.04 -4.53 6.05
N ASN A 289 -27.95 -3.86 6.76
CA ASN A 289 -28.83 -4.53 7.72
C ASN A 289 -29.73 -5.59 7.09
N GLN A 290 -30.26 -5.33 5.89
CA GLN A 290 -31.08 -6.29 5.14
C GLN A 290 -30.31 -7.51 4.64
N ASN A 291 -28.98 -7.41 4.51
CA ASN A 291 -28.10 -8.46 3.99
C ASN A 291 -27.04 -8.92 5.01
N LYS A 292 -27.31 -8.75 6.31
CA LYS A 292 -26.33 -8.98 7.38
C LYS A 292 -25.70 -10.38 7.35
N GLU A 293 -26.47 -11.39 6.94
CA GLU A 293 -25.99 -12.77 6.83
C GLU A 293 -24.85 -12.96 5.81
N LEU A 294 -24.76 -12.08 4.81
CA LEU A 294 -23.66 -12.08 3.84
C LEU A 294 -22.40 -11.42 4.38
N LEU A 295 -22.56 -10.58 5.42
CA LEU A 295 -21.54 -9.65 5.95
C LEU A 295 -20.92 -10.10 7.27
N VAL A 296 -21.19 -11.34 7.67
CA VAL A 296 -20.61 -12.03 8.85
C VAL A 296 -20.24 -13.45 8.46
N ALA A 297 -19.33 -14.08 9.22
CA ALA A 297 -19.03 -15.49 9.05
C ALA A 297 -20.25 -16.37 9.37
N ASP A 298 -20.25 -17.62 8.93
CA ASP A 298 -21.25 -18.58 9.35
C ASP A 298 -21.07 -18.92 10.85
N PRO A 299 -22.14 -19.19 11.60
CA PRO A 299 -22.07 -19.42 13.06
C PRO A 299 -21.13 -20.55 13.47
N GLU A 300 -20.96 -21.56 12.64
CA GLU A 300 -20.09 -22.70 12.87
C GLU A 300 -18.61 -22.30 12.87
N VAL A 301 -18.24 -21.22 12.17
CA VAL A 301 -16.86 -20.71 12.12
C VAL A 301 -16.44 -20.17 13.50
N GLU A 302 -17.30 -19.41 14.17
CA GLU A 302 -17.02 -18.89 15.49
C GLU A 302 -17.03 -19.99 16.55
N SER A 303 -17.86 -21.03 16.38
CA SER A 303 -17.98 -22.16 17.30
C SER A 303 -16.80 -23.15 17.21
N ASN A 304 -16.16 -23.28 16.04
CA ASN A 304 -15.06 -24.21 15.78
C ASN A 304 -13.98 -23.54 14.91
N PRO A 305 -13.37 -22.43 15.34
CA PRO A 305 -12.51 -21.63 14.49
C PRO A 305 -11.27 -22.38 13.95
N GLU A 306 -10.78 -23.37 14.68
CA GLU A 306 -9.62 -24.19 14.30
C GLU A 306 -9.83 -25.00 13.01
N LYS A 307 -11.09 -25.16 12.58
CA LYS A 307 -11.39 -25.85 11.30
C LYS A 307 -11.35 -24.91 10.10
N PHE A 308 -11.37 -23.61 10.32
CA PHE A 308 -11.55 -22.61 9.27
C PHE A 308 -10.37 -21.66 9.11
N PHE A 309 -9.58 -21.49 10.16
CA PHE A 309 -8.41 -20.62 10.16
C PHE A 309 -7.11 -21.42 10.17
N ASP A 310 -6.12 -20.97 9.41
CA ASP A 310 -4.79 -21.58 9.35
C ASP A 310 -3.97 -21.28 10.62
N LYS A 311 -4.27 -20.15 11.30
CA LYS A 311 -3.72 -19.75 12.60
C LYS A 311 -4.79 -18.98 13.37
N ILE A 312 -4.78 -19.13 14.71
CA ILE A 312 -5.67 -18.37 15.61
C ILE A 312 -4.83 -17.66 16.67
N ILE A 313 -5.19 -16.41 16.95
CA ILE A 313 -4.66 -15.61 18.04
C ILE A 313 -5.85 -15.21 18.94
N GLU A 314 -5.71 -15.34 20.26
CA GLU A 314 -6.72 -14.93 21.21
C GLU A 314 -6.21 -13.75 22.07
N ILE A 315 -6.98 -12.65 22.13
CA ILE A 315 -6.65 -11.47 22.94
C ILE A 315 -7.84 -11.15 23.85
N ASN A 316 -7.56 -11.08 25.14
CA ASN A 316 -8.53 -10.58 26.12
C ASN A 316 -8.31 -9.07 26.31
N LEU A 317 -9.21 -8.27 25.78
CA LEU A 317 -9.15 -6.80 25.80
C LEU A 317 -9.19 -6.23 27.24
N SER A 318 -9.80 -6.94 28.18
CA SER A 318 -9.91 -6.48 29.56
C SER A 318 -8.61 -6.59 30.37
N THR A 319 -7.63 -7.35 29.85
CA THR A 319 -6.30 -7.52 30.48
C THR A 319 -5.17 -6.93 29.65
N LEU A 320 -5.49 -6.34 28.50
CA LEU A 320 -4.51 -5.70 27.63
C LEU A 320 -4.01 -4.41 28.27
N GLU A 321 -2.69 -4.23 28.35
CA GLU A 321 -2.05 -2.97 28.70
C GLU A 321 -1.79 -2.12 27.44
N PRO A 322 -1.66 -0.78 27.56
CA PRO A 322 -1.12 0.03 26.48
C PRO A 322 0.27 -0.44 26.05
N HIS A 323 0.49 -0.51 24.74
CA HIS A 323 1.73 -0.96 24.13
C HIS A 323 2.48 0.17 23.42
N ILE A 324 3.80 0.09 23.45
CA ILE A 324 4.70 0.92 22.66
C ILE A 324 5.57 -0.02 21.81
N VAL A 325 5.66 0.25 20.51
CA VAL A 325 6.52 -0.54 19.61
C VAL A 325 7.67 0.28 19.04
N GLY A 326 8.77 -0.37 18.74
CA GLY A 326 9.97 0.25 18.18
C GLY A 326 11.14 0.29 19.15
N PRO A 327 12.28 0.86 18.74
CA PRO A 327 12.47 1.54 17.47
C PRO A 327 12.68 0.58 16.29
N HIS A 328 12.67 1.12 15.07
CA HIS A 328 13.10 0.50 13.80
C HIS A 328 12.21 -0.61 13.22
N THR A 329 11.32 -1.20 14.00
CA THR A 329 10.37 -2.21 13.52
C THR A 329 9.04 -2.13 14.30
N PRO A 330 7.89 -2.32 13.65
CA PRO A 330 6.58 -2.20 14.30
C PRO A 330 6.19 -3.44 15.13
N ASP A 331 6.97 -4.51 15.12
CA ASP A 331 6.75 -5.74 15.89
C ASP A 331 7.62 -5.85 17.17
N LEU A 332 8.52 -4.90 17.40
CA LEU A 332 9.25 -4.80 18.66
C LEU A 332 8.38 -4.13 19.73
N ALA A 333 7.44 -4.90 20.26
CA ALA A 333 6.42 -4.44 21.19
C ALA A 333 6.82 -4.66 22.65
N ARG A 334 6.34 -3.79 23.52
CA ARG A 334 6.34 -3.94 24.98
C ARG A 334 5.19 -3.18 25.61
N SER A 335 4.77 -3.60 26.78
CA SER A 335 3.80 -2.85 27.57
C SER A 335 4.41 -1.53 28.08
N ILE A 336 3.56 -0.53 28.35
CA ILE A 336 4.01 0.74 28.93
C ILE A 336 4.70 0.54 30.29
N SER A 337 4.36 -0.53 31.01
CA SER A 337 4.96 -0.84 32.31
C SER A 337 6.40 -1.37 32.21
N GLU A 338 6.81 -1.85 31.02
CA GLU A 338 8.15 -2.37 30.73
C GLU A 338 9.04 -1.34 30.02
N LEU A 339 8.47 -0.28 29.44
CA LEU A 339 9.19 0.67 28.57
C LEU A 339 10.38 1.33 29.27
N ALA A 340 10.27 1.71 30.56
CA ALA A 340 11.34 2.36 31.30
C ALA A 340 12.59 1.45 31.47
N ASP A 341 12.35 0.17 31.75
CA ASP A 341 13.42 -0.83 31.89
C ASP A 341 14.06 -1.11 30.54
N ASP A 342 13.26 -1.16 29.47
CA ASP A 342 13.75 -1.37 28.10
C ASP A 342 14.58 -0.19 27.60
N VAL A 343 14.18 1.05 27.89
CA VAL A 343 14.96 2.27 27.60
C VAL A 343 16.35 2.19 28.23
N THR A 344 16.41 1.77 29.48
CA THR A 344 17.69 1.65 30.21
C THR A 344 18.54 0.50 29.68
N SER A 345 17.93 -0.65 29.40
CA SER A 345 18.65 -1.87 28.99
C SER A 345 19.23 -1.77 27.58
N ASN A 346 18.60 -1.00 26.69
CA ASN A 346 19.03 -0.83 25.32
C ASN A 346 19.72 0.50 25.03
N ASP A 347 20.00 1.32 26.04
CA ASP A 347 20.63 2.65 25.92
C ASP A 347 19.91 3.54 24.89
N TYR A 348 18.56 3.54 24.94
CA TYR A 348 17.77 4.45 24.10
C TYR A 348 17.84 5.87 24.64
N VAL A 349 17.72 6.86 23.75
CA VAL A 349 17.67 8.27 24.12
C VAL A 349 16.35 8.53 24.84
N ASP A 350 16.38 8.61 26.18
CA ASP A 350 15.18 8.77 27.02
C ASP A 350 14.44 10.11 26.80
N PRO A 351 15.12 11.28 26.70
CA PRO A 351 14.46 12.52 26.33
C PRO A 351 13.83 12.44 24.93
N ILE A 352 12.54 12.79 24.83
CA ILE A 352 11.83 12.82 23.55
C ILE A 352 12.06 14.18 22.89
N SER A 353 12.40 14.19 21.59
CA SER A 353 12.61 15.42 20.83
C SER A 353 11.33 15.97 20.21
N VAL A 354 10.42 15.11 19.74
CA VAL A 354 9.14 15.50 19.10
C VAL A 354 8.08 14.41 19.33
N ALA A 355 6.85 14.82 19.53
CA ALA A 355 5.67 13.96 19.53
C ALA A 355 4.77 14.29 18.31
N LEU A 356 4.30 13.25 17.61
CA LEU A 356 3.46 13.40 16.42
C LEU A 356 2.18 12.55 16.56
N ILE A 357 1.02 13.20 16.38
CA ILE A 357 -0.29 12.55 16.32
C ILE A 357 -0.86 12.73 14.93
N GLY A 358 -1.38 11.65 14.34
CA GLY A 358 -1.99 11.68 13.01
C GLY A 358 -1.63 10.48 12.17
N SER A 359 -1.48 10.65 10.88
CA SER A 359 -1.41 9.64 9.82
C SER A 359 -2.76 8.95 9.57
N CYS A 360 -2.82 8.05 8.57
CA CYS A 360 -4.05 7.31 8.28
C CYS A 360 -4.50 6.39 9.42
N THR A 361 -3.62 6.05 10.35
CA THR A 361 -3.90 5.09 11.42
C THR A 361 -4.68 5.71 12.57
N ASN A 362 -4.25 6.88 13.05
CA ASN A 362 -4.84 7.54 14.22
C ASN A 362 -5.03 9.04 13.98
N SER A 363 -6.05 9.38 13.22
CA SER A 363 -6.41 10.76 12.92
C SER A 363 -7.93 10.97 12.82
N SER A 364 -8.70 10.00 13.31
CA SER A 364 -10.15 10.06 13.35
C SER A 364 -10.68 11.07 14.39
N TYR A 365 -11.97 11.36 14.34
CA TYR A 365 -12.65 12.19 15.34
C TYR A 365 -12.49 11.62 16.75
N GLU A 366 -12.60 10.30 16.91
CA GLU A 366 -12.42 9.59 18.17
C GLU A 366 -10.99 9.71 18.70
N ASP A 367 -9.97 9.50 17.83
CA ASP A 367 -8.56 9.65 18.18
C ASP A 367 -8.25 11.06 18.70
N MET A 368 -8.74 12.08 17.99
CA MET A 368 -8.55 13.49 18.37
C MET A 368 -9.30 13.82 19.67
N SER A 369 -10.46 13.23 19.91
CA SER A 369 -11.21 13.41 21.15
C SER A 369 -10.51 12.77 22.37
N ARG A 370 -9.90 11.58 22.19
CA ARG A 370 -9.10 10.92 23.24
C ARG A 370 -7.85 11.74 23.56
N ALA A 371 -7.15 12.25 22.56
CA ALA A 371 -6.00 13.13 22.73
C ALA A 371 -6.39 14.45 23.42
N ALA A 372 -7.48 15.08 23.00
CA ALA A 372 -7.99 16.33 23.57
C ALA A 372 -8.41 16.16 25.05
N SER A 373 -8.96 15.00 25.43
CA SER A 373 -9.30 14.73 26.85
C SER A 373 -8.09 14.84 27.78
N LEU A 374 -6.91 14.38 27.35
CA LEU A 374 -5.67 14.54 28.11
C LEU A 374 -5.14 15.97 28.04
N ALA A 375 -5.30 16.65 26.90
CA ALA A 375 -4.95 18.05 26.75
C ALA A 375 -5.76 18.93 27.72
N GLU A 376 -7.05 18.67 27.91
CA GLU A 376 -7.89 19.36 28.87
C GLU A 376 -7.45 19.14 30.33
N GLN A 377 -7.02 17.92 30.67
CA GLN A 377 -6.45 17.66 32.01
C GLN A 377 -5.18 18.49 32.20
N ALA A 378 -4.25 18.50 31.21
CA ALA A 378 -3.03 19.30 31.26
C ALA A 378 -3.34 20.81 31.42
N LYS A 379 -4.25 21.34 30.58
CA LYS A 379 -4.74 22.72 30.62
C LYS A 379 -5.28 23.07 32.02
N SER A 380 -6.12 22.20 32.59
CA SER A 380 -6.71 22.44 33.93
C SER A 380 -5.66 22.55 35.05
N LYS A 381 -4.47 22.01 34.83
CA LYS A 381 -3.29 22.07 35.69
C LYS A 381 -2.27 23.12 35.29
N GLY A 382 -2.57 23.92 34.26
CA GLY A 382 -1.72 24.99 33.77
C GLY A 382 -0.42 24.51 33.11
N ILE A 383 -0.34 23.28 32.63
CA ILE A 383 0.86 22.73 31.98
C ILE A 383 0.66 22.56 30.48
N LYS A 384 1.78 22.57 29.75
CA LYS A 384 1.86 22.35 28.31
C LYS A 384 2.74 21.15 28.01
N SER A 385 2.74 20.72 26.76
CA SER A 385 3.73 19.76 26.27
C SER A 385 5.16 20.27 26.56
N LYS A 386 6.02 19.37 27.04
CA LYS A 386 7.44 19.70 27.30
C LYS A 386 8.29 19.71 26.02
N ILE A 387 7.75 19.19 24.94
CA ILE A 387 8.41 18.98 23.65
C ILE A 387 7.48 19.47 22.54
N PRO A 388 8.00 19.76 21.34
CA PRO A 388 7.16 20.02 20.16
C PRO A 388 6.11 18.90 19.98
N LEU A 389 4.86 19.30 19.81
CA LEU A 389 3.73 18.41 19.56
C LEU A 389 3.11 18.76 18.21
N LEU A 390 3.15 17.84 17.27
CA LEU A 390 2.59 18.00 15.93
C LEU A 390 1.32 17.18 15.79
N VAL A 391 0.27 17.74 15.19
CA VAL A 391 -1.03 17.09 15.04
C VAL A 391 -1.52 17.19 13.60
N THR A 392 -1.83 16.04 12.99
CA THR A 392 -2.39 15.95 11.64
C THR A 392 -3.81 15.41 11.69
N PRO A 393 -4.85 16.22 11.41
CA PRO A 393 -6.21 15.71 11.23
C PRO A 393 -6.30 14.80 10.00
N GLY A 394 -7.18 13.78 10.04
CA GLY A 394 -7.26 12.77 8.99
C GLY A 394 -7.85 13.28 7.67
N SER A 395 -8.75 14.24 7.76
CA SER A 395 -9.41 14.83 6.61
C SER A 395 -9.88 16.25 6.92
N GLU A 396 -10.28 16.99 5.89
CA GLU A 396 -10.89 18.30 6.08
C GLU A 396 -12.23 18.21 6.82
N GLN A 397 -12.95 17.10 6.63
CA GLN A 397 -14.15 16.80 7.40
C GLN A 397 -13.83 16.65 8.90
N ILE A 398 -12.79 15.90 9.25
CA ILE A 398 -12.35 15.75 10.65
C ILE A 398 -11.85 17.09 11.16
N ARG A 399 -10.98 17.81 10.42
CA ARG A 399 -10.42 19.11 10.83
C ARG A 399 -11.52 20.10 11.18
N GLY A 400 -12.44 20.33 10.26
CA GLY A 400 -13.54 21.28 10.48
C GLY A 400 -14.50 20.85 11.61
N THR A 401 -14.64 19.53 11.87
CA THR A 401 -15.47 19.02 12.95
C THR A 401 -14.81 19.21 14.31
N ILE A 402 -13.52 18.86 14.46
CA ILE A 402 -12.80 19.02 15.73
C ILE A 402 -12.50 20.51 16.06
N GLU A 403 -12.46 21.38 15.05
CA GLU A 403 -12.43 22.84 15.27
C GLU A 403 -13.76 23.35 15.83
N ARG A 404 -14.89 22.89 15.28
CA ARG A 404 -16.22 23.26 15.79
C ARG A 404 -16.45 22.76 17.21
N ASP A 405 -16.04 21.53 17.52
CA ASP A 405 -16.35 20.83 18.77
C ASP A 405 -15.33 21.09 19.88
N GLY A 406 -14.23 21.84 19.60
CA GLY A 406 -13.27 22.33 20.59
C GLY A 406 -12.04 21.45 20.85
N GLN A 407 -11.95 20.24 20.28
CA GLN A 407 -10.79 19.37 20.48
C GLN A 407 -9.50 20.01 19.94
N MET A 408 -9.58 20.71 18.80
CA MET A 408 -8.46 21.42 18.21
C MET A 408 -7.93 22.53 19.13
N ASP A 409 -8.82 23.27 19.78
CA ASP A 409 -8.43 24.33 20.72
C ASP A 409 -7.73 23.74 21.94
N SER A 410 -8.27 22.66 22.52
CA SER A 410 -7.64 21.97 23.66
C SER A 410 -6.22 21.49 23.34
N LEU A 411 -5.98 20.96 22.13
CA LEU A 411 -4.65 20.56 21.68
C LEU A 411 -3.71 21.77 21.46
N LYS A 412 -4.18 22.84 20.81
CA LYS A 412 -3.39 24.08 20.62
C LYS A 412 -3.00 24.72 21.95
N GLU A 413 -3.87 24.71 22.94
CA GLU A 413 -3.60 25.31 24.27
C GLU A 413 -2.45 24.62 25.02
N ILE A 414 -2.24 23.33 24.82
CA ILE A 414 -1.06 22.63 25.35
C ILE A 414 0.17 22.72 24.43
N GLY A 415 0.11 23.49 23.34
CA GLY A 415 1.25 23.78 22.47
C GLY A 415 1.30 22.98 21.18
N ALA A 416 0.21 22.33 20.73
CA ALA A 416 0.20 21.60 19.47
C ALA A 416 0.28 22.53 18.26
N THR A 417 1.10 22.15 17.28
CA THR A 417 1.13 22.72 15.92
C THR A 417 0.31 21.80 15.01
N VAL A 418 -0.64 22.40 14.28
CA VAL A 418 -1.50 21.66 13.36
C VAL A 418 -0.89 21.64 11.97
N LEU A 419 -0.68 20.44 11.42
CA LEU A 419 -0.14 20.20 10.09
C LEU A 419 -1.26 20.05 9.05
N ALA A 420 -0.88 20.01 7.77
CA ALA A 420 -1.79 19.75 6.67
C ALA A 420 -2.43 18.33 6.78
N ASN A 421 -3.66 18.19 6.29
CA ASN A 421 -4.38 16.90 6.24
C ASN A 421 -3.77 15.98 5.18
N ALA A 422 -2.62 15.41 5.45
CA ALA A 422 -1.82 14.64 4.50
C ALA A 422 -0.93 13.62 5.22
N CYS A 423 -0.29 12.74 4.48
CA CYS A 423 0.63 11.73 5.04
C CYS A 423 1.88 12.36 5.68
N GLY A 424 2.41 13.45 5.11
CA GLY A 424 3.47 14.29 5.68
C GLY A 424 4.63 13.50 6.31
N PRO A 425 4.88 13.66 7.62
CA PRO A 425 6.01 13.00 8.30
C PRO A 425 5.96 11.48 8.25
N CYS A 426 4.78 10.88 8.16
CA CYS A 426 4.64 9.41 8.09
C CYS A 426 5.33 8.79 6.87
N ILE A 427 5.45 9.55 5.77
CA ILE A 427 6.11 9.11 4.52
C ILE A 427 7.42 9.84 4.22
N GLY A 428 7.96 10.58 5.16
CA GLY A 428 9.23 11.27 4.99
C GLY A 428 9.13 12.63 4.28
N GLN A 429 7.95 13.22 4.18
CA GLN A 429 7.74 14.60 3.74
C GLN A 429 7.92 15.57 4.93
N TRP A 430 9.02 15.42 5.66
CA TRP A 430 9.33 16.13 6.87
C TRP A 430 10.83 16.36 6.99
N ASN A 431 11.23 17.62 7.15
CA ASN A 431 12.61 18.02 7.34
C ASN A 431 12.81 18.55 8.76
N ARG A 432 13.92 18.18 9.38
CA ARG A 432 14.31 18.60 10.74
C ARG A 432 15.66 19.30 10.72
N PRO A 433 15.69 20.58 10.28
CA PRO A 433 16.94 21.32 10.13
C PRO A 433 17.61 21.64 11.47
N GLU A 434 16.91 21.49 12.58
CA GLU A 434 17.44 21.70 13.94
C GLU A 434 18.37 20.59 14.41
N LEU A 435 18.35 19.41 13.77
CA LEU A 435 19.20 18.28 14.12
C LEU A 435 20.52 18.28 13.36
N GLU A 436 21.60 17.96 14.05
CA GLU A 436 22.87 17.64 13.41
C GLU A 436 22.79 16.30 12.64
N LYS A 437 23.60 16.19 11.61
CA LYS A 437 23.63 14.94 10.82
C LYS A 437 24.09 13.76 11.68
N ASN A 438 23.29 12.70 11.73
CA ASN A 438 23.48 11.49 12.54
C ASN A 438 23.36 11.73 14.07
N GLU A 439 22.75 12.79 14.51
CA GLU A 439 22.39 12.99 15.92
C GLU A 439 21.39 11.92 16.36
N LYS A 440 21.70 11.20 17.45
CA LYS A 440 20.77 10.24 18.06
C LYS A 440 19.67 11.00 18.78
N ASN A 441 18.43 10.70 18.47
CA ASN A 441 17.27 11.28 19.13
C ASN A 441 16.09 10.29 19.15
N SER A 442 15.14 10.50 20.05
CA SER A 442 13.91 9.72 20.14
C SER A 442 12.71 10.58 19.78
N ILE A 443 11.81 10.03 18.97
CA ILE A 443 10.49 10.60 18.69
C ILE A 443 9.40 9.60 19.05
N VAL A 444 8.21 10.11 19.38
CA VAL A 444 7.04 9.28 19.63
C VAL A 444 5.92 9.64 18.68
N THR A 445 5.28 8.64 18.08
CA THR A 445 4.30 8.85 17.01
C THR A 445 3.09 7.93 17.13
N THR A 446 1.97 8.31 16.52
CA THR A 446 0.84 7.41 16.29
C THR A 446 0.88 6.76 14.91
N PHE A 447 2.00 6.83 14.23
CA PHE A 447 2.15 6.32 12.86
C PHE A 447 2.02 4.78 12.78
N ASN A 448 2.24 4.25 11.59
CA ASN A 448 2.20 2.81 11.35
C ASN A 448 3.58 2.22 11.12
N ARG A 449 4.56 3.01 10.67
CA ARG A 449 5.93 2.58 10.33
C ARG A 449 6.98 3.41 11.04
N ASN A 450 8.04 2.73 11.48
CA ASN A 450 9.16 3.33 12.21
C ASN A 450 10.53 2.84 11.72
N PHE A 451 10.63 2.41 10.45
CA PHE A 451 11.89 1.97 9.87
C PHE A 451 12.95 3.09 9.89
N PRO A 452 14.25 2.75 9.96
CA PRO A 452 15.33 3.73 9.99
C PRO A 452 15.27 4.73 8.84
N GLY A 453 15.25 6.02 9.13
CA GLY A 453 15.15 7.11 8.16
C GLY A 453 13.76 7.31 7.53
N ARG A 454 12.74 6.63 8.01
CA ARG A 454 11.39 6.67 7.42
C ARG A 454 10.74 8.06 7.50
N ASN A 455 10.89 8.76 8.62
CA ASN A 455 10.12 9.96 8.91
C ASN A 455 10.87 11.25 8.51
N ASP A 456 12.12 11.42 8.95
CA ASP A 456 12.93 12.61 8.78
C ASP A 456 14.21 12.39 7.93
N GLY A 457 14.34 11.22 7.31
CA GLY A 457 15.51 10.85 6.53
C GLY A 457 16.74 10.47 7.36
N GLN A 458 16.73 10.63 8.69
CA GLN A 458 17.85 10.31 9.57
C GLN A 458 17.73 8.89 10.15
N ARG A 459 18.70 8.05 9.87
CA ARG A 459 18.73 6.65 10.35
C ARG A 459 18.94 6.52 11.85
N THR A 460 19.39 7.59 12.50
CA THR A 460 19.67 7.68 13.95
C THR A 460 18.48 8.14 14.78
N THR A 461 17.39 8.55 14.13
CA THR A 461 16.11 8.85 14.79
C THR A 461 15.43 7.55 15.23
N LEU A 462 15.22 7.40 16.53
CA LEU A 462 14.50 6.29 17.15
C LEU A 462 13.02 6.63 17.23
N ASN A 463 12.19 6.04 16.37
CA ASN A 463 10.75 6.27 16.38
C ASN A 463 10.02 5.17 17.16
N PHE A 464 9.29 5.57 18.21
CA PHE A 464 8.42 4.72 19.02
C PHE A 464 6.96 5.01 18.68
N ILE A 465 6.17 3.97 18.48
CA ILE A 465 4.78 4.09 18.06
C ILE A 465 3.85 3.65 19.19
N GLY A 466 2.82 4.45 19.46
CA GLY A 466 1.77 4.15 20.44
C GLY A 466 0.43 4.77 20.07
N SER A 467 -0.54 4.66 20.97
CA SER A 467 -1.88 5.25 20.82
C SER A 467 -1.85 6.79 21.04
N PRO A 468 -2.83 7.55 20.51
CA PRO A 468 -2.86 9.02 20.63
C PRO A 468 -2.76 9.52 22.08
N GLU A 469 -3.51 8.92 22.99
CA GLU A 469 -3.47 9.27 24.42
C GLU A 469 -2.11 8.98 25.05
N MET A 470 -1.48 7.88 24.65
CA MET A 470 -0.15 7.53 25.15
C MET A 470 0.90 8.53 24.66
N ILE A 471 0.80 8.95 23.38
CA ILE A 471 1.70 9.96 22.81
C ILE A 471 1.52 11.33 23.50
N ILE A 472 0.28 11.76 23.82
CA ILE A 472 0.06 12.98 24.61
C ILE A 472 0.66 12.84 26.01
N ALA A 473 0.46 11.71 26.70
CA ALA A 473 1.01 11.49 28.03
C ALA A 473 2.55 11.56 28.03
N LEU A 474 3.19 10.92 27.06
CA LEU A 474 4.65 10.96 26.88
C LEU A 474 5.15 12.37 26.53
N ALA A 475 4.41 13.14 25.72
CA ALA A 475 4.74 14.53 25.42
C ALA A 475 4.68 15.45 26.64
N LEU A 476 3.70 15.24 27.52
CA LEU A 476 3.59 15.94 28.82
C LEU A 476 4.69 15.51 29.79
N GLY A 477 5.09 14.24 29.79
CA GLY A 477 6.21 13.70 30.55
C GLY A 477 7.57 14.17 30.03
N GLY A 478 7.75 14.29 28.73
CA GLY A 478 8.96 14.73 28.02
C GLY A 478 10.03 13.63 27.88
N LYS A 479 9.75 12.39 28.24
CA LYS A 479 10.69 11.27 28.18
C LYS A 479 10.00 9.92 27.97
N LEU A 480 10.70 8.97 27.35
CA LEU A 480 10.18 7.62 27.08
C LEU A 480 9.88 6.84 28.37
N SER A 481 10.72 7.00 29.39
CA SER A 481 10.58 6.30 30.67
C SER A 481 9.40 6.77 31.54
N PHE A 482 8.62 7.78 31.10
CA PHE A 482 7.43 8.24 31.79
C PHE A 482 6.26 7.25 31.63
N ASN A 483 5.70 6.77 32.75
CA ASN A 483 4.53 5.90 32.75
C ASN A 483 3.33 6.64 33.33
N PRO A 484 2.32 7.05 32.54
CA PRO A 484 1.17 7.82 33.04
C PRO A 484 0.31 7.05 34.05
N MET A 485 0.42 5.74 34.12
CA MET A 485 -0.31 4.90 35.08
C MET A 485 0.37 4.89 36.46
N LYS A 486 1.66 5.21 36.54
CA LYS A 486 2.47 5.16 37.76
C LYS A 486 2.97 6.54 38.22
N ASP A 487 3.45 7.35 37.27
CA ASP A 487 4.18 8.59 37.55
C ASP A 487 3.25 9.80 37.69
N ASP A 488 3.71 10.76 38.50
CA ASP A 488 3.04 12.04 38.66
C ASP A 488 3.66 13.11 37.77
N LEU A 489 2.82 14.02 37.28
CA LEU A 489 3.23 15.30 36.70
C LEU A 489 3.20 16.42 37.76
N ILE A 490 3.85 17.54 37.47
CA ILE A 490 3.87 18.72 38.31
C ILE A 490 3.01 19.80 37.63
N ALA A 491 1.95 20.21 38.31
CA ALA A 491 1.11 21.34 37.87
C ALA A 491 1.83 22.68 37.97
N ALA A 492 1.28 23.72 37.33
CA ALA A 492 1.88 25.06 37.32
C ALA A 492 2.01 25.68 38.72
N ASP A 493 1.18 25.27 39.68
CA ASP A 493 1.24 25.67 41.11
C ASP A 493 2.23 24.86 41.93
N GLY A 494 2.96 23.90 41.34
CA GLY A 494 3.93 23.03 42.00
C GLY A 494 3.33 21.77 42.63
N THR A 495 2.03 21.56 42.56
CA THR A 495 1.38 20.36 43.09
C THR A 495 1.59 19.16 42.16
N LYS A 496 1.78 17.98 42.75
CA LYS A 496 1.83 16.73 42.00
C LYS A 496 0.42 16.26 41.66
N PHE A 497 0.24 15.74 40.47
CA PHE A 497 -0.99 15.10 40.03
C PHE A 497 -0.72 13.96 39.08
N LYS A 498 -1.62 13.00 39.05
CA LYS A 498 -1.58 11.87 38.12
C LYS A 498 -2.61 12.09 37.01
N LEU A 499 -2.17 11.87 35.75
CA LEU A 499 -3.10 11.83 34.63
C LEU A 499 -4.12 10.71 34.85
N GLN A 500 -5.36 11.00 34.56
CA GLN A 500 -6.41 10.00 34.48
C GLN A 500 -6.53 9.46 33.08
N PRO A 501 -6.98 8.21 32.88
CA PRO A 501 -7.32 7.72 31.57
C PRO A 501 -8.19 8.71 30.77
N PRO A 502 -8.09 8.76 29.43
CA PRO A 502 -8.95 9.62 28.66
C PRO A 502 -10.42 9.28 28.93
N SER A 503 -11.29 10.29 28.90
CA SER A 503 -12.73 10.06 28.95
C SER A 503 -13.16 9.18 27.78
N ILE A 504 -14.27 8.46 27.92
CA ILE A 504 -14.86 7.71 26.80
C ILE A 504 -15.16 8.70 25.67
N ALA A 505 -14.41 8.57 24.58
CA ALA A 505 -14.57 9.45 23.42
C ALA A 505 -15.85 9.09 22.66
N PRO A 506 -16.60 10.08 22.15
CA PRO A 506 -17.68 9.78 21.23
C PRO A 506 -17.11 9.22 19.93
N GLU A 507 -17.67 8.14 19.48
CA GLU A 507 -17.29 7.47 18.22
C GLU A 507 -17.55 8.37 16.99
N VAL A 508 -18.62 9.16 17.08
CA VAL A 508 -19.06 10.12 16.06
C VAL A 508 -19.48 11.43 16.72
N PRO A 509 -19.35 12.57 16.04
CA PRO A 509 -19.70 13.86 16.62
C PRO A 509 -21.21 13.97 16.86
N LYS A 510 -21.60 14.52 18.00
CA LYS A 510 -23.01 14.63 18.42
C LYS A 510 -23.88 15.39 17.39
N GLU A 511 -23.32 16.43 16.80
CA GLU A 511 -24.00 17.28 15.80
C GLU A 511 -23.74 16.85 14.34
N GLY A 512 -23.22 15.64 14.12
CA GLY A 512 -22.79 15.17 12.82
C GLY A 512 -21.44 15.77 12.37
N PHE A 513 -20.87 15.23 11.34
CA PHE A 513 -19.64 15.75 10.75
C PHE A 513 -19.89 17.04 9.98
N LYS A 514 -18.93 17.96 10.02
CA LYS A 514 -18.95 19.17 9.20
C LYS A 514 -18.47 18.81 7.78
N ILE A 515 -19.38 18.82 6.83
CA ILE A 515 -19.09 18.48 5.43
C ILE A 515 -18.31 19.66 4.79
N PRO A 516 -17.09 19.44 4.30
CA PRO A 516 -16.33 20.49 3.61
C PRO A 516 -16.81 20.68 2.17
N ASP A 517 -16.69 21.92 1.67
CA ASP A 517 -17.02 22.27 0.29
C ASP A 517 -15.75 22.41 -0.57
N GLY A 518 -15.87 22.12 -1.87
CA GLY A 518 -14.88 22.43 -2.89
C GLY A 518 -13.58 21.60 -2.86
N ILE A 519 -13.50 20.54 -2.04
CA ILE A 519 -12.33 19.66 -1.95
C ILE A 519 -12.37 18.45 -2.89
N PHE A 520 -13.54 18.14 -3.44
CA PHE A 520 -13.78 17.07 -4.40
C PHE A 520 -14.22 17.62 -5.74
N VAL A 521 -13.69 17.08 -6.83
CA VAL A 521 -14.10 17.36 -8.21
C VAL A 521 -14.66 16.09 -8.80
N ALA A 522 -15.96 16.08 -9.04
CA ALA A 522 -16.61 15.00 -9.77
C ALA A 522 -16.19 15.03 -11.25
N PRO A 523 -16.12 13.87 -11.91
CA PRO A 523 -15.88 13.84 -13.34
C PRO A 523 -17.05 14.52 -14.07
N PRO A 524 -16.81 15.29 -15.14
CA PRO A 524 -17.86 15.91 -15.90
C PRO A 524 -18.70 14.85 -16.66
N PRO A 525 -19.97 15.08 -16.90
CA PRO A 525 -20.84 14.14 -17.64
C PRO A 525 -20.35 13.89 -19.09
N ASP A 526 -19.75 14.90 -19.71
CA ASP A 526 -19.13 14.81 -21.04
C ASP A 526 -17.64 15.16 -20.96
N SER A 527 -16.80 14.19 -21.26
CA SER A 527 -15.35 14.33 -21.28
C SER A 527 -14.74 14.34 -22.69
N THR A 528 -15.58 14.38 -23.74
CA THR A 528 -15.13 14.20 -25.13
C THR A 528 -14.06 15.20 -25.53
N ASN A 529 -14.23 16.48 -25.18
CA ASN A 529 -13.33 17.59 -25.54
C ASN A 529 -12.25 17.89 -24.47
N ILE A 530 -12.14 17.06 -23.45
CA ILE A 530 -11.12 17.25 -22.40
C ILE A 530 -9.79 16.66 -22.87
N GLU A 531 -8.76 17.45 -22.78
CA GLU A 531 -7.38 17.03 -23.02
C GLU A 531 -6.64 16.83 -21.69
N VAL A 532 -5.84 15.76 -21.63
CA VAL A 532 -4.97 15.51 -20.49
C VAL A 532 -3.75 16.43 -20.58
N VAL A 533 -3.49 17.20 -19.54
CA VAL A 533 -2.43 18.20 -19.48
C VAL A 533 -1.10 17.54 -19.12
N ILE A 534 -0.19 17.43 -20.09
CA ILE A 534 1.20 17.01 -19.90
C ILE A 534 2.07 17.97 -20.71
N ASP A 535 2.99 18.68 -20.04
CA ASP A 535 3.95 19.54 -20.72
C ASP A 535 4.93 18.68 -21.54
N SER A 536 5.09 18.98 -22.82
CA SER A 536 6.01 18.25 -23.71
C SER A 536 7.48 18.34 -23.26
N ASN A 537 7.84 19.35 -22.47
CA ASN A 537 9.18 19.55 -21.91
C ASN A 537 9.29 19.10 -20.44
N SER A 538 8.26 18.45 -19.91
CA SER A 538 8.29 17.97 -18.53
C SER A 538 9.46 17.03 -18.30
N LYS A 539 10.09 17.16 -17.14
CA LYS A 539 11.08 16.19 -16.64
C LYS A 539 10.47 15.15 -15.70
N ARG A 540 9.23 15.35 -15.27
CA ARG A 540 8.53 14.52 -14.27
C ARG A 540 7.46 13.64 -14.89
N LEU A 541 6.86 14.06 -16.01
CA LEU A 541 5.73 13.38 -16.66
C LEU A 541 6.04 13.15 -18.14
N GLN A 542 5.70 11.97 -18.63
CA GLN A 542 5.86 11.59 -20.02
C GLN A 542 4.62 10.83 -20.48
N ARG A 543 4.01 11.25 -21.61
CA ARG A 543 2.99 10.41 -22.26
C ARG A 543 3.67 9.12 -22.73
N LEU A 544 3.14 7.99 -22.30
CA LEU A 544 3.68 6.69 -22.67
C LEU A 544 3.14 6.26 -24.04
N GLU A 545 4.04 5.83 -24.91
CA GLU A 545 3.67 5.12 -26.13
C GLU A 545 3.47 3.63 -25.84
N PRO A 546 2.48 2.97 -26.45
CA PRO A 546 2.30 1.54 -26.33
C PRO A 546 3.55 0.77 -26.79
N PHE A 547 3.92 -0.27 -26.07
CA PHE A 547 5.01 -1.14 -26.52
C PHE A 547 4.66 -1.83 -27.83
N THR A 548 5.66 -1.95 -28.72
CA THR A 548 5.50 -2.65 -29.99
C THR A 548 5.10 -4.11 -29.77
N LYS A 549 4.12 -4.58 -30.54
CA LYS A 549 3.75 -6.00 -30.56
C LYS A 549 4.93 -6.83 -31.09
N TRP A 550 4.98 -8.08 -30.68
CA TRP A 550 5.88 -9.07 -31.27
C TRP A 550 5.56 -9.23 -32.75
N ASN A 551 6.59 -9.32 -33.60
CA ASN A 551 6.45 -9.37 -35.05
C ASN A 551 6.24 -10.81 -35.61
N GLY A 552 6.27 -11.83 -34.71
CA GLY A 552 6.15 -13.24 -35.11
C GLY A 552 7.47 -13.95 -35.37
N ASP A 553 8.59 -13.23 -35.35
CA ASP A 553 9.91 -13.82 -35.62
C ASP A 553 10.55 -14.31 -34.28
N ASP A 554 11.40 -15.32 -34.41
CA ASP A 554 12.25 -15.77 -33.33
C ASP A 554 13.24 -14.67 -32.89
N PHE A 555 13.67 -14.69 -31.66
CA PHE A 555 14.72 -13.81 -31.18
C PHE A 555 16.08 -14.48 -31.41
N VAL A 556 16.88 -13.95 -32.32
CA VAL A 556 18.16 -14.56 -32.71
C VAL A 556 19.35 -13.69 -32.34
N GLU A 557 20.44 -14.34 -31.90
CA GLU A 557 21.74 -13.72 -31.62
C GLU A 557 21.66 -12.49 -30.66
N LEU A 558 20.80 -12.52 -29.65
CA LEU A 558 20.65 -11.46 -28.68
C LEU A 558 21.88 -11.33 -27.77
N PRO A 559 22.43 -10.12 -27.59
CA PRO A 559 23.47 -9.88 -26.61
C PRO A 559 22.92 -9.97 -25.17
N ILE A 560 23.77 -10.36 -24.24
CA ILE A 560 23.49 -10.42 -22.82
C ILE A 560 23.87 -9.08 -22.20
N MET A 561 22.88 -8.34 -21.67
CA MET A 561 23.14 -7.07 -20.98
C MET A 561 23.86 -7.27 -19.65
N VAL A 562 23.39 -8.24 -18.88
CA VAL A 562 23.95 -8.59 -17.58
C VAL A 562 23.70 -10.06 -17.26
N LYS A 563 24.65 -10.72 -16.66
CA LYS A 563 24.48 -11.96 -15.91
C LYS A 563 24.51 -11.59 -14.43
N ALA A 564 23.35 -11.45 -13.81
CA ALA A 564 23.23 -11.02 -12.45
C ALA A 564 23.78 -12.06 -11.47
N LYS A 565 24.69 -11.65 -10.58
CA LYS A 565 25.32 -12.51 -9.59
C LYS A 565 24.55 -12.47 -8.27
N GLY A 566 24.04 -13.61 -7.82
CA GLY A 566 23.32 -13.73 -6.57
C GLY A 566 22.02 -12.92 -6.51
N LYS A 567 21.72 -12.34 -5.35
CA LYS A 567 20.46 -11.61 -5.10
C LYS A 567 20.35 -10.34 -5.94
N CYS A 568 19.42 -10.28 -6.89
CA CYS A 568 19.08 -9.10 -7.65
C CYS A 568 17.62 -8.70 -7.38
N THR A 569 17.43 -7.67 -6.55
CA THR A 569 16.11 -7.20 -6.12
C THR A 569 15.53 -6.16 -7.07
N THR A 570 14.25 -5.84 -6.93
CA THR A 570 13.63 -4.72 -7.67
C THR A 570 14.31 -3.37 -7.36
N ASP A 571 14.92 -3.21 -6.18
CA ASP A 571 15.75 -2.04 -5.85
C ASP A 571 17.08 -2.02 -6.59
N HIS A 572 17.64 -3.16 -6.95
CA HIS A 572 18.83 -3.25 -7.79
C HIS A 572 18.51 -2.97 -9.25
N ILE A 573 17.30 -3.36 -9.70
CA ILE A 573 16.86 -3.17 -11.11
C ILE A 573 16.38 -1.73 -11.34
N SER A 574 15.56 -1.16 -10.44
CA SER A 574 15.04 0.20 -10.52
C SER A 574 15.00 0.83 -9.13
N PRO A 575 16.11 1.45 -8.67
CA PRO A 575 16.21 2.06 -7.34
C PRO A 575 15.16 3.14 -7.07
N ALA A 576 14.85 3.31 -5.78
CA ALA A 576 14.02 4.39 -5.24
C ALA A 576 14.86 5.65 -4.89
N GLY A 577 14.52 6.33 -3.81
CA GLY A 577 15.22 7.54 -3.35
C GLY A 577 14.98 8.72 -4.29
N ALA A 578 16.03 9.40 -4.74
CA ALA A 578 15.93 10.56 -5.62
C ALA A 578 15.17 10.31 -6.94
N TRP A 579 15.12 9.05 -7.39
CA TRP A 579 14.42 8.64 -8.59
C TRP A 579 12.90 8.66 -8.47
N LEU A 580 12.36 8.76 -7.25
CA LEU A 580 10.92 8.76 -7.01
C LEU A 580 10.21 9.94 -7.70
N SER A 581 10.88 11.10 -7.82
CA SER A 581 10.34 12.27 -8.52
C SER A 581 10.16 12.06 -10.03
N LEU A 582 10.81 11.05 -10.62
CA LEU A 582 10.78 10.75 -12.04
C LEU A 582 9.82 9.59 -12.40
N ARG A 583 9.07 9.07 -11.44
CA ARG A 583 8.17 7.92 -11.66
C ARG A 583 7.14 8.10 -12.76
N GLY A 584 6.73 9.32 -13.05
CA GLY A 584 5.85 9.66 -14.15
C GLY A 584 6.54 9.84 -15.50
N HIS A 585 7.89 9.71 -15.57
CA HIS A 585 8.67 9.93 -16.79
C HIS A 585 9.56 8.71 -17.08
N LEU A 586 9.05 7.78 -17.88
CA LEU A 586 9.70 6.48 -18.11
C LEU A 586 11.09 6.61 -18.73
N ASP A 587 11.28 7.54 -19.67
CA ASP A 587 12.59 7.75 -20.30
C ASP A 587 13.65 8.22 -19.30
N ASN A 588 13.37 9.29 -18.53
CA ASN A 588 14.31 9.79 -17.52
C ASN A 588 14.55 8.77 -16.40
N LEU A 589 13.50 8.05 -15.96
CA LEU A 589 13.63 7.01 -14.97
C LEU A 589 14.50 5.84 -15.45
N SER A 590 14.49 5.55 -16.75
CA SER A 590 15.28 4.44 -17.32
C SER A 590 16.78 4.60 -17.18
N ASP A 591 17.27 5.79 -16.81
CA ASP A 591 18.69 6.01 -16.46
C ASP A 591 19.10 5.28 -15.16
N ASN A 592 18.15 4.85 -14.34
CA ASN A 592 18.41 4.04 -13.14
C ASN A 592 18.40 2.52 -13.41
N MET A 593 18.15 2.08 -14.63
CA MET A 593 18.02 0.66 -14.99
C MET A 593 19.26 -0.14 -14.61
N LEU A 594 19.07 -1.19 -13.81
CA LEU A 594 20.12 -2.12 -13.35
C LEU A 594 21.26 -1.47 -12.55
N LEU A 595 21.07 -0.25 -12.02
CA LEU A 595 22.09 0.52 -11.33
C LEU A 595 22.69 -0.21 -10.11
N GLY A 596 21.92 -1.08 -9.47
CA GLY A 596 22.36 -1.88 -8.31
C GLY A 596 22.68 -3.34 -8.63
N ALA A 597 22.55 -3.78 -9.89
CA ALA A 597 22.81 -5.17 -10.28
C ALA A 597 24.31 -5.46 -10.31
N VAL A 598 24.73 -6.57 -9.69
CA VAL A 598 26.13 -7.06 -9.72
C VAL A 598 26.29 -7.95 -10.95
N ASN A 599 27.26 -7.62 -11.81
CA ASN A 599 27.56 -8.40 -13.01
C ASN A 599 28.49 -9.58 -12.69
N ALA A 600 28.04 -10.81 -12.95
CA ALA A 600 28.81 -12.03 -12.70
C ALA A 600 30.08 -12.14 -13.58
N PHE A 601 30.13 -11.44 -14.71
CA PHE A 601 31.27 -11.51 -15.60
C PHE A 601 32.50 -10.72 -15.10
N ASN A 602 32.29 -9.64 -14.34
CA ASN A 602 33.39 -8.75 -13.92
C ASN A 602 33.29 -8.23 -12.47
N ASP A 603 32.28 -8.69 -11.71
CA ASP A 603 31.96 -8.28 -10.33
C ASP A 603 31.66 -6.77 -10.14
N GLN A 604 31.45 -6.03 -11.23
CA GLN A 604 31.07 -4.61 -11.15
C GLN A 604 29.57 -4.44 -10.86
N VAL A 605 29.25 -3.36 -10.18
CA VAL A 605 27.88 -2.96 -9.89
C VAL A 605 27.41 -1.94 -10.93
N GLY A 606 26.28 -2.17 -11.57
CA GLY A 606 25.64 -1.22 -12.49
C GLY A 606 26.32 -1.08 -13.86
N ASN A 607 27.39 -1.84 -14.15
CA ASN A 607 28.19 -1.72 -15.34
C ASN A 607 28.39 -3.07 -16.06
N GLY A 608 28.53 -3.00 -17.37
CA GLY A 608 28.79 -4.16 -18.22
C GLY A 608 29.54 -3.80 -19.49
N LYS A 609 29.87 -4.83 -20.27
CA LYS A 609 30.58 -4.67 -21.55
C LYS A 609 29.60 -4.27 -22.64
N ASN A 610 29.91 -3.20 -23.34
CA ASN A 610 29.18 -2.76 -24.50
C ASN A 610 29.73 -3.48 -25.75
N ILE A 611 28.92 -4.30 -26.40
CA ILE A 611 29.40 -5.05 -27.59
C ILE A 611 29.67 -4.17 -28.84
N LEU A 612 29.18 -2.92 -28.85
CA LEU A 612 29.40 -1.99 -29.96
C LEU A 612 30.78 -1.36 -29.98
N ASN A 613 31.41 -1.20 -28.80
CA ASN A 613 32.71 -0.54 -28.68
C ASN A 613 33.69 -1.29 -27.76
N ASN A 614 33.29 -2.39 -27.12
CA ASN A 614 34.03 -3.20 -26.15
C ASN A 614 34.43 -2.45 -24.87
N GLU A 615 33.78 -1.32 -24.54
CA GLU A 615 34.02 -0.57 -23.31
C GLU A 615 33.11 -1.06 -22.17
N ILE A 616 33.57 -0.86 -20.93
CA ILE A 616 32.73 -1.09 -19.74
C ILE A 616 31.99 0.22 -19.43
N GLU A 617 30.67 0.18 -19.48
CA GLU A 617 29.81 1.34 -19.31
C GLU A 617 28.60 1.01 -18.41
N PRO A 618 27.89 2.04 -17.88
CA PRO A 618 26.62 1.83 -17.18
C PRO A 618 25.58 1.11 -18.07
N PHE A 619 24.86 0.15 -17.50
CA PHE A 619 23.87 -0.64 -18.26
C PHE A 619 22.82 0.22 -18.97
N SER A 620 22.33 1.27 -18.33
CA SER A 620 21.35 2.18 -18.96
C SER A 620 21.92 2.90 -20.18
N LYS A 621 23.21 3.28 -20.15
CA LYS A 621 23.90 3.90 -21.29
C LYS A 621 24.06 2.91 -22.45
N ILE A 622 24.48 1.69 -22.16
CA ILE A 622 24.60 0.61 -23.15
C ILE A 622 23.24 0.34 -23.81
N ALA A 623 22.19 0.18 -22.99
CA ALA A 623 20.85 -0.12 -23.48
C ALA A 623 20.28 1.01 -24.36
N ARG A 624 20.58 2.29 -24.06
CA ARG A 624 20.20 3.41 -24.91
C ARG A 624 20.89 3.35 -26.27
N GLN A 625 22.18 2.98 -26.31
CA GLN A 625 22.93 2.80 -27.60
C GLN A 625 22.36 1.63 -28.38
N TYR A 626 22.03 0.50 -27.72
CA TYR A 626 21.40 -0.65 -28.37
C TYR A 626 20.04 -0.27 -28.97
N LYS A 627 19.21 0.44 -28.19
CA LYS A 627 17.91 0.94 -28.66
C LYS A 627 18.04 1.84 -29.92
N GLN A 628 19.04 2.73 -29.95
CA GLN A 628 19.30 3.59 -31.13
C GLN A 628 19.68 2.78 -32.39
N GLN A 629 20.31 1.61 -32.20
CA GLN A 629 20.66 0.70 -33.29
C GLN A 629 19.56 -0.33 -33.61
N GLY A 630 18.42 -0.29 -32.89
CA GLY A 630 17.35 -1.28 -33.04
C GLY A 630 17.73 -2.68 -32.52
N LEU A 631 18.74 -2.77 -31.66
CA LEU A 631 19.27 -4.03 -31.13
C LEU A 631 18.53 -4.38 -29.82
N ASN A 632 17.83 -5.51 -29.80
CA ASN A 632 17.25 -6.11 -28.62
C ASN A 632 18.31 -6.86 -27.80
N TRP A 633 18.02 -7.08 -26.52
CA TRP A 633 18.93 -7.71 -25.58
C TRP A 633 18.19 -8.47 -24.48
N ILE A 634 18.93 -9.26 -23.68
CA ILE A 634 18.37 -10.07 -22.60
C ILE A 634 19.10 -9.87 -21.28
N ILE A 635 18.45 -10.33 -20.21
CA ILE A 635 19.02 -10.45 -18.86
C ILE A 635 19.15 -11.93 -18.51
N ILE A 636 20.29 -12.31 -17.94
CA ILE A 636 20.48 -13.59 -17.26
C ILE A 636 20.47 -13.34 -15.75
N GLY A 637 19.56 -14.00 -15.04
CA GLY A 637 19.38 -13.82 -13.59
C GLY A 637 19.74 -15.07 -12.79
N ASP A 638 20.09 -14.87 -11.53
CA ASP A 638 20.32 -15.95 -10.56
C ASP A 638 19.00 -16.30 -9.84
N ASN A 639 19.07 -16.85 -8.64
CA ASN A 639 17.91 -17.26 -7.86
C ASN A 639 17.06 -16.08 -7.38
N ASN A 640 15.73 -16.28 -7.42
CA ASN A 640 14.74 -15.33 -6.94
C ASN A 640 14.91 -13.90 -7.51
N TYR A 641 15.21 -13.81 -8.81
CA TYR A 641 15.42 -12.53 -9.50
C TYR A 641 14.18 -11.64 -9.41
N GLY A 642 14.38 -10.37 -9.04
CA GLY A 642 13.32 -9.39 -8.89
C GLY A 642 12.58 -9.46 -7.54
N GLU A 643 13.16 -10.10 -6.52
CA GLU A 643 12.65 -10.07 -5.13
C GLU A 643 12.52 -8.64 -4.62
N GLY A 644 11.55 -8.38 -3.74
CA GLY A 644 11.36 -7.09 -3.07
C GLY A 644 10.02 -6.45 -3.38
N SER A 645 9.98 -5.11 -3.41
CA SER A 645 8.76 -4.34 -3.61
C SER A 645 8.14 -4.59 -4.99
N SER A 646 6.82 -4.55 -5.06
CA SER A 646 6.04 -4.65 -6.30
C SER A 646 6.25 -3.39 -7.16
N ARG A 647 7.35 -3.35 -7.92
CA ARG A 647 7.71 -2.23 -8.79
C ARG A 647 7.57 -2.61 -10.26
N GLU A 648 6.52 -2.14 -10.88
CA GLU A 648 6.32 -2.28 -12.34
C GLU A 648 7.47 -1.66 -13.15
N HIS A 649 8.08 -0.58 -12.65
CA HIS A 649 9.22 0.08 -13.30
C HIS A 649 10.43 -0.85 -13.47
N ALA A 650 10.62 -1.84 -12.58
CA ALA A 650 11.66 -2.84 -12.73
C ALA A 650 11.47 -3.76 -13.97
N ALA A 651 10.25 -3.84 -14.50
CA ALA A 651 9.97 -4.51 -15.78
C ALA A 651 9.86 -3.49 -16.94
N MET A 652 9.30 -2.29 -16.68
CA MET A 652 9.06 -1.27 -17.68
C MET A 652 10.36 -0.67 -18.22
N THR A 653 11.34 -0.33 -17.36
CA THR A 653 12.58 0.32 -17.80
C THR A 653 13.45 -0.58 -18.67
N PRO A 654 13.68 -1.89 -18.37
CA PRO A 654 14.33 -2.80 -19.30
C PRO A 654 13.56 -2.95 -20.61
N ARG A 655 12.23 -3.14 -20.55
CA ARG A 655 11.38 -3.26 -21.75
C ARG A 655 11.49 -2.01 -22.62
N TYR A 656 11.39 -0.83 -22.02
CA TYR A 656 11.51 0.46 -22.72
C TYR A 656 12.84 0.62 -23.45
N LEU A 657 13.91 0.10 -22.87
CA LEU A 657 15.27 0.15 -23.45
C LEU A 657 15.62 -1.06 -24.33
N GLY A 658 14.67 -1.97 -24.65
CA GLY A 658 14.85 -3.03 -25.62
C GLY A 658 15.09 -4.44 -25.07
N CYS A 659 14.87 -4.66 -23.77
CA CYS A 659 14.87 -6.00 -23.19
C CYS A 659 13.66 -6.81 -23.70
N VAL A 660 13.91 -8.01 -24.26
CA VAL A 660 12.87 -8.90 -24.77
C VAL A 660 12.68 -10.16 -23.94
N ALA A 661 13.69 -10.56 -23.18
CA ALA A 661 13.61 -11.73 -22.32
C ALA A 661 14.46 -11.60 -21.04
N VAL A 662 14.00 -12.23 -19.98
CA VAL A 662 14.72 -12.43 -18.73
C VAL A 662 14.75 -13.93 -18.47
N ILE A 663 15.95 -14.53 -18.44
CA ILE A 663 16.19 -15.96 -18.24
C ILE A 663 16.89 -16.14 -16.89
N THR A 664 16.34 -16.91 -15.97
CA THR A 664 16.84 -16.99 -14.60
C THR A 664 16.87 -18.42 -14.06
N LYS A 665 17.57 -18.64 -12.94
CA LYS A 665 17.41 -19.89 -12.17
C LYS A 665 16.02 -19.94 -11.53
N SER A 666 15.52 -18.82 -11.00
CA SER A 666 14.14 -18.67 -10.53
C SER A 666 13.75 -17.17 -10.47
N LEU A 667 12.47 -16.88 -10.63
CA LEU A 667 11.87 -15.55 -10.60
C LEU A 667 11.10 -15.31 -9.30
N ALA A 668 11.19 -14.09 -8.80
CA ALA A 668 10.24 -13.62 -7.80
C ALA A 668 8.87 -13.44 -8.45
N ARG A 669 7.83 -14.01 -7.85
CA ARG A 669 6.49 -14.11 -8.41
C ARG A 669 5.92 -12.79 -8.96
N ILE A 670 5.95 -11.73 -8.14
CA ILE A 670 5.40 -10.42 -8.54
C ILE A 670 6.17 -9.85 -9.74
N HIS A 671 7.48 -10.00 -9.75
CA HIS A 671 8.31 -9.50 -10.84
C HIS A 671 8.10 -10.30 -12.14
N GLU A 672 7.93 -11.62 -12.02
CA GLU A 672 7.54 -12.47 -13.16
C GLU A 672 6.24 -11.99 -13.80
N THR A 673 5.21 -11.73 -12.98
CA THR A 673 3.93 -11.20 -13.46
C THR A 673 4.12 -9.84 -14.13
N ASN A 674 4.91 -8.93 -13.55
CA ASN A 674 5.19 -7.63 -14.14
C ASN A 674 5.91 -7.74 -15.48
N LEU A 675 6.89 -8.63 -15.62
CA LEU A 675 7.57 -8.90 -16.91
C LEU A 675 6.59 -9.37 -17.98
N LYS A 676 5.76 -10.37 -17.66
CA LYS A 676 4.73 -10.90 -18.57
C LYS A 676 3.75 -9.82 -19.02
N LYS A 677 3.26 -8.99 -18.09
CA LYS A 677 2.34 -7.89 -18.36
C LYS A 677 2.93 -6.82 -19.26
N GLN A 678 4.25 -6.61 -19.21
CA GLN A 678 4.97 -5.68 -20.07
C GLN A 678 5.47 -6.34 -21.38
N GLY A 679 5.06 -7.57 -21.67
CA GLY A 679 5.44 -8.28 -22.90
C GLY A 679 6.90 -8.71 -22.96
N VAL A 680 7.57 -8.89 -21.82
CA VAL A 680 8.91 -9.45 -21.72
C VAL A 680 8.80 -10.94 -21.43
N LEU A 681 9.53 -11.79 -22.17
CA LEU A 681 9.56 -13.23 -21.89
C LEU A 681 10.23 -13.49 -20.54
N ALA A 682 9.48 -14.05 -19.61
CA ALA A 682 9.92 -14.44 -18.27
C ALA A 682 10.15 -15.96 -18.27
N LEU A 683 11.42 -16.38 -18.30
CA LEU A 683 11.83 -17.77 -18.50
C LEU A 683 12.74 -18.25 -17.38
N THR A 684 12.74 -19.55 -17.12
CA THR A 684 13.66 -20.17 -16.16
C THR A 684 14.41 -21.33 -16.80
N PHE A 685 15.65 -21.54 -16.41
CA PHE A 685 16.42 -22.68 -16.84
C PHE A 685 15.70 -24.00 -16.45
N HIS A 686 15.60 -24.94 -17.39
CA HIS A 686 15.13 -26.28 -17.05
C HIS A 686 16.13 -26.97 -16.12
N GLU A 687 17.40 -26.90 -16.44
CA GLU A 687 18.50 -27.32 -15.59
C GLU A 687 19.17 -26.06 -15.00
N PRO A 688 19.05 -25.78 -13.68
CA PRO A 688 19.60 -24.55 -13.09
C PRO A 688 21.11 -24.35 -13.33
N ASN A 689 21.87 -25.44 -13.54
CA ASN A 689 23.29 -25.38 -13.85
C ASN A 689 23.59 -24.84 -15.25
N ASP A 690 22.63 -24.74 -16.15
CA ASP A 690 22.82 -24.13 -17.46
C ASP A 690 23.16 -22.64 -17.36
N TYR A 691 22.84 -22.00 -16.25
CA TYR A 691 23.32 -20.66 -15.92
C TYR A 691 24.85 -20.55 -16.04
N GLU A 692 25.60 -21.57 -15.60
CA GLU A 692 27.07 -21.55 -15.59
C GLU A 692 27.66 -21.65 -17.01
N LYS A 693 26.93 -22.22 -17.98
CA LYS A 693 27.36 -22.33 -19.38
C LYS A 693 27.45 -21.00 -20.11
N ILE A 694 26.73 -19.97 -19.63
CA ILE A 694 26.62 -18.69 -20.30
C ILE A 694 27.83 -17.80 -19.96
N LEU A 695 28.56 -17.37 -20.99
CA LEU A 695 29.76 -16.52 -20.92
C LEU A 695 29.45 -15.08 -21.41
N GLU A 696 30.35 -14.12 -21.13
CA GLU A 696 30.12 -12.68 -21.36
C GLU A 696 29.82 -12.32 -22.84
N ASP A 697 30.54 -12.94 -23.75
CA ASP A 697 30.44 -12.63 -25.20
C ASP A 697 29.48 -13.55 -25.94
N ASP A 698 28.76 -14.41 -25.27
CA ASP A 698 27.79 -15.31 -25.86
C ASP A 698 26.57 -14.56 -26.42
N LYS A 699 25.99 -15.14 -27.44
CA LYS A 699 24.71 -14.68 -27.99
C LYS A 699 23.64 -15.73 -27.77
N ILE A 700 22.46 -15.26 -27.44
CA ILE A 700 21.34 -16.12 -27.12
C ILE A 700 20.27 -16.03 -28.20
N SER A 701 19.81 -17.19 -28.66
CA SER A 701 18.64 -17.27 -29.55
C SER A 701 17.53 -18.04 -28.89
N LEU A 702 16.31 -17.49 -28.93
CA LEU A 702 15.08 -18.13 -28.50
C LEU A 702 14.28 -18.47 -29.75
N ILE A 703 14.06 -19.73 -29.99
CA ILE A 703 13.50 -20.24 -31.24
C ILE A 703 12.17 -20.99 -31.03
N ASN A 704 11.38 -21.07 -32.11
CA ASN A 704 10.04 -21.65 -32.15
C ASN A 704 9.05 -20.91 -31.25
N LEU A 705 9.17 -19.57 -31.15
CA LEU A 705 8.33 -18.73 -30.31
C LEU A 705 6.89 -18.59 -30.82
N ASP A 706 6.62 -18.81 -32.08
CA ASP A 706 5.28 -18.86 -32.66
C ASP A 706 4.46 -20.06 -32.09
N ASP A 707 5.14 -21.14 -31.72
CA ASP A 707 4.62 -22.35 -31.09
C ASP A 707 4.55 -22.27 -29.55
N LEU A 708 4.67 -21.08 -28.97
CA LEU A 708 4.58 -20.91 -27.52
C LEU A 708 3.19 -21.30 -27.00
N GLU A 709 3.13 -22.31 -26.15
CA GLU A 709 1.92 -22.88 -25.57
C GLU A 709 2.12 -23.13 -24.05
N PRO A 710 1.05 -23.11 -23.25
CA PRO A 710 1.16 -23.40 -21.81
C PRO A 710 1.89 -24.74 -21.55
N GLN A 711 2.85 -24.73 -20.62
CA GLN A 711 3.66 -25.87 -20.21
C GLN A 711 4.65 -26.40 -21.26
N LYS A 712 4.72 -25.83 -22.46
CA LYS A 712 5.68 -26.19 -23.49
C LYS A 712 6.99 -25.42 -23.29
N GLN A 713 8.11 -26.15 -23.22
CA GLN A 713 9.43 -25.54 -23.07
C GLN A 713 9.84 -24.72 -24.29
N VAL A 714 10.62 -23.67 -24.06
CA VAL A 714 11.22 -22.83 -25.12
C VAL A 714 12.65 -23.31 -25.37
N THR A 715 12.99 -23.51 -26.65
CA THR A 715 14.35 -23.87 -27.04
C THR A 715 15.24 -22.61 -27.04
N CYS A 716 16.37 -22.72 -26.36
CA CYS A 716 17.39 -21.66 -26.28
C CYS A 716 18.71 -22.17 -26.88
N ILE A 717 19.28 -21.43 -27.80
CA ILE A 717 20.60 -21.73 -28.40
C ILE A 717 21.59 -20.70 -27.85
N ILE A 718 22.60 -21.18 -27.15
CA ILE A 718 23.77 -20.41 -26.75
C ILE A 718 24.80 -20.51 -27.90
N THR A 719 25.17 -19.38 -28.45
CA THR A 719 26.25 -19.31 -29.43
C THR A 719 27.47 -18.68 -28.77
N HIS A 720 28.49 -19.47 -28.52
CA HIS A 720 29.75 -19.03 -27.93
C HIS A 720 30.61 -18.22 -28.86
N ASN A 721 31.53 -17.43 -28.34
CA ASN A 721 32.43 -16.57 -29.12
C ASN A 721 33.33 -17.35 -30.08
N ASP A 722 33.62 -18.63 -29.80
CA ASP A 722 34.37 -19.54 -30.69
C ASP A 722 33.51 -20.15 -31.79
N GLY A 723 32.21 -19.83 -31.88
CA GLY A 723 31.26 -20.33 -32.82
C GLY A 723 30.56 -21.64 -32.42
N ASN A 724 30.94 -22.25 -31.33
CA ASN A 724 30.25 -23.44 -30.80
C ASN A 724 28.82 -23.08 -30.37
N LYS A 725 27.88 -24.01 -30.56
CA LYS A 725 26.49 -23.86 -30.19
C LYS A 725 26.08 -24.93 -29.20
N GLU A 726 25.44 -24.50 -28.13
CA GLU A 726 24.78 -25.39 -27.17
C GLU A 726 23.27 -25.13 -27.18
N GLU A 727 22.49 -26.20 -27.19
CA GLU A 727 21.03 -26.15 -27.04
C GLU A 727 20.65 -26.47 -25.61
N ILE A 728 19.82 -25.61 -25.00
CA ILE A 728 19.24 -25.82 -23.69
C ILE A 728 17.74 -25.58 -23.73
N LEU A 729 17.02 -26.10 -22.74
CA LEU A 729 15.58 -25.92 -22.60
C LEU A 729 15.26 -24.92 -21.49
N LEU A 730 14.25 -24.09 -21.71
CA LEU A 730 13.75 -23.12 -20.75
C LEU A 730 12.30 -23.43 -20.41
N ASN A 731 11.98 -23.34 -19.12
CA ASN A 731 10.60 -23.44 -18.63
C ASN A 731 9.95 -22.05 -18.57
N HIS A 732 8.63 -22.03 -18.55
CA HIS A 732 7.84 -20.85 -18.27
C HIS A 732 6.49 -21.23 -17.63
N SER A 733 5.82 -20.25 -17.03
CA SER A 733 4.52 -20.39 -16.37
C SER A 733 3.40 -19.62 -17.10
N TYR A 734 3.55 -19.35 -18.40
CA TYR A 734 2.54 -18.66 -19.20
C TYR A 734 1.27 -19.51 -19.35
N ASN A 735 0.09 -18.89 -19.11
CA ASN A 735 -1.19 -19.40 -19.58
C ASN A 735 -1.54 -18.76 -20.96
N GLU A 736 -2.64 -19.21 -21.56
CA GLU A 736 -3.07 -18.73 -22.89
C GLU A 736 -3.24 -17.19 -22.94
N SER A 737 -3.86 -16.60 -21.91
CA SER A 737 -4.06 -15.15 -21.83
C SER A 737 -2.74 -14.40 -21.74
N GLN A 738 -1.80 -14.90 -20.96
CA GLN A 738 -0.47 -14.29 -20.80
C GLN A 738 0.39 -14.41 -22.06
N ILE A 739 0.23 -15.49 -22.83
CA ILE A 739 0.86 -15.60 -24.16
C ILE A 739 0.33 -14.51 -25.10
N GLN A 740 -0.96 -14.17 -25.02
CA GLN A 740 -1.50 -13.04 -25.78
C GLN A 740 -0.89 -11.71 -25.36
N TRP A 741 -0.57 -11.51 -24.06
CA TRP A 741 0.12 -10.30 -23.62
C TRP A 741 1.49 -10.15 -24.29
N PHE A 742 2.26 -11.23 -24.35
CA PHE A 742 3.55 -11.25 -25.07
C PHE A 742 3.35 -10.94 -26.55
N LYS A 743 2.46 -11.66 -27.25
CA LYS A 743 2.21 -11.47 -28.70
C LYS A 743 1.74 -10.06 -29.04
N HIS A 744 0.98 -9.40 -28.16
CA HIS A 744 0.51 -8.02 -28.38
C HIS A 744 1.45 -6.94 -27.80
N GLY A 745 2.55 -7.32 -27.15
CA GLY A 745 3.57 -6.42 -26.59
C GLY A 745 3.30 -5.91 -25.18
N SER A 746 2.07 -6.04 -24.67
CA SER A 746 1.69 -5.84 -23.26
C SER A 746 0.26 -6.31 -23.00
N ALA A 747 -0.10 -6.46 -21.72
CA ALA A 747 -1.47 -6.77 -21.31
C ALA A 747 -2.46 -5.65 -21.71
N LEU A 748 -2.09 -4.40 -21.57
CA LEU A 748 -2.93 -3.25 -21.95
C LEU A 748 -3.16 -3.17 -23.46
N ASN A 749 -2.19 -3.58 -24.28
CA ASN A 749 -2.34 -3.62 -25.73
C ASN A 749 -3.40 -4.63 -26.21
N VAL A 750 -3.59 -5.73 -25.44
CA VAL A 750 -4.66 -6.70 -25.74
C VAL A 750 -6.03 -6.04 -25.66
N LEU A 751 -6.24 -5.14 -24.69
CA LEU A 751 -7.50 -4.40 -24.56
C LEU A 751 -7.70 -3.40 -25.71
N ARG A 752 -6.64 -2.66 -26.04
CA ARG A 752 -6.65 -1.71 -27.15
C ARG A 752 -7.07 -2.38 -28.47
N ASN A 753 -6.61 -3.59 -28.73
CA ASN A 753 -6.87 -4.32 -29.98
C ASN A 753 -8.21 -5.07 -30.01
N LYS A 754 -8.94 -5.12 -28.88
CA LYS A 754 -10.30 -5.69 -28.82
C LYS A 754 -11.41 -4.70 -29.22
N LYS A 755 -11.06 -3.44 -29.48
CA LYS A 755 -11.91 -2.44 -30.12
C LYS A 755 -11.96 -2.65 -31.62
#